data_31a2aef43aa55bc2a9f23c2eeb22bd6b
#
_entry.id   31a2aef43aa55bc2a9f23c2eeb22bd6b
#
_cell.length_a   1.000
_cell.length_b   1.000
_cell.length_c   1.000
_cell.angle_alpha   90.00
_cell.angle_beta   90.00
_cell.angle_gamma   90.00
#
_symmetry.space_group_name_H-M   'P 1'
#
loop_
_entity.id
_entity.type
_entity.pdbx_description
1 polymer ?
#
loop_
_entity_poly.entity_id
_entity_poly.type
_entity_poly.pdbx_seq_one_letter_code
_entity_poly.pdbx_strand_id
1 'polypeptide(L)'
;MKRILTLCMAIIAVISCEKNIIEENKATITVTPSEVNFGLEGGKDYLTLTLNSETKQWTLVQKTEDEWCKVSAKSGRTSTTVTVTVPEYLGNPRTAVLEFTSPGCEPAIVKVNQKGVATESIPQGTKPGINYNEDGSVTLVFRDKDSEGKSYDYAYVIGEFTDWKVDPKYLMKRDEAEGCWWYTMTGINQTKEYMFQYYLGNMGQDGRAYADPYSEIIYESYDRYITSSTYPGLRDYPTATKGAVSAFQVQKTPYSWEVADYQIEDQNDLVIYELHFRDFSTTGDIKGAMQQLDYIEGLGVNAIELMPIHEFSGSDSWGYNPIAYFALEKSYGTREMYKQFIDECHKRGMAVIVDVVYNHAHEDHPMAGLYFNWNTYKPTSNNPWFNVDAPHPHSVFHDFNHENAQVRAYVKESLSYLINEYKVDGFRFDLTKGFTQHPSGENDGEASKYDPTRVAILSDYTAHVKSIDPNAVVILEHFADSENSALAKAGAKVWRKCISQYRNVMLGGSDNFSSIWSGNGDLFGAYVGYMESHDEERICYGATSEDAASVSWGVVGTFNDWGNDVVMTADAPFFVAKGVTLTAADMFKIRGNKEWNDAYNYGASSKGYKLPKNSGYTLTLGASSQDMAAPAAGTYDIYFSPDACKVWLMEPGKRPADSEVPATDNEAPLARSMRRAGSCAAFSLLVPGPKMIWQFGEIGYDVTIEENGRTGRKPVKTAEYMAMPERKALYDTYAGLIAFRMANPRFFDKDATFDWTPAGTTKVIKCTVDGKSFYVIGNFSRGTQTVTATPPSSGTWTNWFDKTESFTGSSKSLTLKGGEFKLFVNW
;
A
#
# COMPACT_ATOMS: atom_id res chain seq x y z
N MET A 1 52.95 50.30 -8.05
CA MET A 1 54.03 51.33 -8.22
C MET A 1 54.13 51.58 -9.72
N LYS A 2 53.60 52.71 -10.17
CA LYS A 2 54.37 53.87 -10.66
C LYS A 2 55.31 53.43 -11.77
N ARG A 3 55.34 53.98 -12.94
CA ARG A 3 55.14 55.32 -13.57
C ARG A 3 55.66 55.18 -14.99
N ILE A 4 55.06 55.75 -15.95
CA ILE A 4 55.14 57.07 -16.60
C ILE A 4 56.00 57.03 -17.86
N LEU A 5 55.29 57.35 -19.00
CA LEU A 5 55.44 58.51 -19.92
C LEU A 5 56.79 58.64 -20.69
N THR A 6 56.74 58.84 -22.01
CA THR A 6 56.73 60.17 -22.68
C THR A 6 57.02 59.97 -24.19
N LEU A 7 56.17 60.32 -25.02
CA LEU A 7 56.13 61.43 -26.01
C LEU A 7 57.40 61.75 -26.75
N CYS A 8 57.46 61.64 -28.08
CA CYS A 8 58.12 62.53 -29.00
C CYS A 8 57.42 62.64 -30.34
N MET A 9 56.88 63.78 -30.63
CA MET A 9 56.48 64.26 -31.98
C MET A 9 57.68 64.43 -32.89
N ALA A 10 57.55 64.08 -34.16
CA ALA A 10 58.25 64.71 -35.25
C ALA A 10 57.34 64.84 -36.47
N ILE A 11 56.98 66.12 -36.78
CA ILE A 11 56.31 66.52 -37.96
C ILE A 11 57.25 66.44 -39.14
N ILE A 12 56.84 65.72 -40.25
CA ILE A 12 57.32 66.10 -41.61
C ILE A 12 56.11 66.13 -42.52
N ALA A 13 55.74 67.33 -42.95
CA ALA A 13 54.82 67.53 -44.02
C ALA A 13 55.45 67.24 -45.36
N VAL A 14 54.88 66.41 -46.22
CA VAL A 14 55.10 66.48 -47.68
C VAL A 14 53.78 66.18 -48.36
N ILE A 15 53.15 67.11 -48.83
CA ILE A 15 52.41 67.41 -50.04
C ILE A 15 51.85 66.21 -50.80
N SER A 16 50.49 66.15 -50.86
CA SER A 16 49.62 65.97 -52.02
C SER A 16 49.75 64.68 -52.88
N CYS A 17 48.85 63.87 -52.76
CA CYS A 17 48.02 63.41 -53.91
C CYS A 17 46.71 62.88 -53.37
N GLU A 18 45.64 63.59 -53.41
CA GLU A 18 44.29 63.06 -53.29
C GLU A 18 44.09 62.08 -54.42
N LYS A 19 44.27 60.80 -54.05
CA LYS A 19 43.57 59.70 -54.71
C LYS A 19 42.24 59.63 -53.97
N ASN A 20 41.19 60.19 -54.57
CA ASN A 20 39.85 59.72 -54.33
C ASN A 20 39.81 58.22 -54.47
N ILE A 21 39.94 57.52 -53.36
CA ILE A 21 39.46 56.14 -53.27
C ILE A 21 37.95 56.27 -53.31
N ILE A 22 37.40 56.21 -54.50
CA ILE A 22 36.00 55.85 -54.69
C ILE A 22 35.91 54.48 -54.01
N GLU A 23 35.40 54.43 -52.82
CA GLU A 23 34.86 53.16 -52.30
C GLU A 23 33.86 52.73 -53.37
N GLU A 24 34.23 51.83 -54.27
CA GLU A 24 33.32 51.15 -55.13
C GLU A 24 32.23 50.59 -54.16
N ASN A 25 31.07 51.19 -54.28
CA ASN A 25 29.87 50.78 -53.54
C ASN A 25 29.55 49.38 -54.06
N LYS A 26 30.23 48.38 -53.48
CA LYS A 26 30.12 46.97 -53.89
C LYS A 26 28.67 46.55 -53.78
N ALA A 27 28.10 46.17 -54.88
CA ALA A 27 26.70 45.71 -54.86
C ALA A 27 26.52 44.60 -53.82
N THR A 28 25.54 44.72 -52.99
CA THR A 28 25.30 43.79 -51.88
C THR A 28 23.85 43.30 -51.83
N ILE A 29 23.70 42.01 -51.52
CA ILE A 29 22.43 41.44 -51.14
C ILE A 29 22.60 40.78 -49.78
N THR A 30 21.75 41.13 -48.81
CA THR A 30 21.78 40.55 -47.48
C THR A 30 20.38 40.13 -47.09
N VAL A 31 20.28 39.03 -46.35
CA VAL A 31 19.01 38.51 -45.81
C VAL A 31 19.15 38.24 -44.32
N THR A 32 18.23 38.76 -43.57
CA THR A 32 18.23 38.62 -42.11
C THR A 32 16.86 38.11 -41.65
N PRO A 33 16.83 37.08 -40.80
CA PRO A 33 17.94 36.26 -40.29
C PRO A 33 18.52 35.34 -41.37
N SER A 34 19.77 34.88 -41.19
CA SER A 34 20.41 33.89 -42.09
C SER A 34 20.02 32.45 -41.76
N GLU A 35 19.27 32.26 -40.70
CA GLU A 35 18.76 30.97 -40.26
C GLU A 35 17.39 31.15 -39.56
N VAL A 36 16.42 30.31 -39.91
CA VAL A 36 15.12 30.23 -39.26
C VAL A 36 14.85 28.81 -38.80
N ASN A 37 14.24 28.67 -37.62
CA ASN A 37 13.99 27.39 -36.99
C ASN A 37 12.52 27.22 -36.64
N PHE A 38 11.87 26.20 -37.16
CA PHE A 38 10.50 25.83 -36.90
C PHE A 38 10.39 24.60 -36.00
N GLY A 39 9.36 24.56 -35.16
CA GLY A 39 8.91 23.41 -34.41
C GLY A 39 8.18 22.40 -35.30
N LEU A 40 7.56 21.38 -34.63
CA LEU A 40 6.75 20.35 -35.30
C LEU A 40 5.52 20.98 -36.01
N GLU A 41 4.92 21.96 -35.40
CA GLU A 41 3.68 22.63 -35.88
C GLU A 41 3.94 23.45 -37.15
N GLY A 42 5.21 23.66 -37.53
CA GLY A 42 5.55 24.55 -38.63
C GLY A 42 5.22 26.00 -38.32
N GLY A 43 4.66 26.73 -39.31
CA GLY A 43 4.27 28.12 -39.13
C GLY A 43 4.79 29.05 -40.20
N LYS A 44 4.92 30.35 -39.86
CA LYS A 44 5.45 31.39 -40.72
C LYS A 44 6.54 32.17 -40.01
N ASP A 45 7.56 32.55 -40.81
CA ASP A 45 8.60 33.46 -40.35
C ASP A 45 8.98 34.44 -41.51
N TYR A 46 9.70 35.47 -41.20
CA TYR A 46 9.93 36.59 -42.10
C TYR A 46 11.42 36.82 -42.30
N LEU A 47 11.83 36.84 -43.57
CA LEU A 47 13.18 37.18 -44.00
C LEU A 47 13.20 38.61 -44.55
N THR A 48 14.00 39.46 -43.95
CA THR A 48 14.20 40.84 -44.46
C THR A 48 15.36 40.82 -45.46
N LEU A 49 15.03 41.02 -46.73
CA LEU A 49 16.01 41.15 -47.80
C LEU A 49 16.32 42.63 -48.02
N THR A 50 17.61 42.97 -47.94
CA THR A 50 18.15 44.29 -48.27
C THR A 50 19.01 44.18 -49.53
N LEU A 51 18.69 44.96 -50.54
CA LEU A 51 19.36 44.99 -51.83
C LEU A 51 19.99 46.36 -52.09
N ASN A 52 21.30 46.38 -52.34
CA ASN A 52 22.04 47.53 -52.88
C ASN A 52 22.77 47.06 -54.16
N SER A 53 22.03 47.16 -55.30
CA SER A 53 22.53 46.72 -56.61
C SER A 53 21.99 47.62 -57.71
N GLU A 54 22.84 47.98 -58.71
CA GLU A 54 22.44 48.81 -59.85
C GLU A 54 21.36 48.17 -60.72
N THR A 55 21.35 46.83 -60.82
CA THR A 55 20.35 46.05 -61.57
C THR A 55 19.01 46.00 -60.91
N LYS A 56 18.92 46.37 -59.61
CA LYS A 56 17.68 46.43 -58.81
C LYS A 56 16.76 45.22 -59.01
N GLN A 57 17.36 44.04 -59.03
CA GLN A 57 16.63 42.78 -59.14
C GLN A 57 17.32 41.69 -58.32
N TRP A 58 16.51 40.81 -57.76
CA TRP A 58 17.00 39.62 -57.05
C TRP A 58 16.18 38.38 -57.44
N THR A 59 16.79 37.21 -57.29
CA THR A 59 16.13 35.93 -57.47
C THR A 59 16.42 35.03 -56.28
N LEU A 60 15.51 34.13 -55.98
CA LEU A 60 15.65 33.14 -54.98
C LEU A 60 15.60 31.76 -55.64
N VAL A 61 16.59 30.93 -55.33
CA VAL A 61 16.64 29.53 -55.69
C VAL A 61 16.64 28.67 -54.46
N GLN A 62 15.72 27.77 -54.37
CA GLN A 62 15.72 26.74 -53.33
C GLN A 62 16.67 25.60 -53.79
N LYS A 63 17.76 25.36 -53.05
CA LYS A 63 18.79 24.41 -53.40
C LYS A 63 18.40 22.95 -53.05
N THR A 64 17.38 22.77 -52.21
CA THR A 64 16.81 21.46 -51.87
C THR A 64 15.51 21.28 -52.67
N GLU A 65 15.30 20.05 -53.22
CA GLU A 65 14.17 19.76 -54.10
C GLU A 65 12.80 19.67 -53.37
N ASP A 66 12.79 19.98 -52.08
CA ASP A 66 11.64 19.79 -51.21
C ASP A 66 10.60 20.92 -51.29
N GLU A 67 9.39 20.59 -51.70
CA GLU A 67 8.26 21.56 -51.78
C GLU A 67 7.69 21.99 -50.40
N TRP A 68 8.22 21.48 -49.30
CA TRP A 68 7.66 21.74 -47.98
C TRP A 68 7.97 23.19 -47.49
N CYS A 69 9.08 23.76 -47.89
CA CYS A 69 9.45 25.14 -47.54
C CYS A 69 8.89 26.09 -48.59
N LYS A 70 7.75 26.76 -48.30
CA LYS A 70 7.11 27.66 -49.21
C LYS A 70 7.53 29.09 -48.93
N VAL A 71 7.84 29.85 -50.01
CA VAL A 71 8.23 31.28 -49.91
C VAL A 71 7.21 32.15 -50.62
N SER A 72 6.94 33.35 -50.07
CA SER A 72 5.95 34.31 -50.63
C SER A 72 6.38 34.93 -51.99
N ALA A 73 7.69 34.95 -52.27
CA ALA A 73 8.23 35.47 -53.54
C ALA A 73 9.54 34.81 -53.89
N LYS A 74 9.76 34.50 -55.17
CA LYS A 74 11.02 33.92 -55.71
C LYS A 74 11.85 34.92 -56.48
N SER A 75 11.35 36.17 -56.71
CA SER A 75 12.11 37.26 -57.35
C SER A 75 11.47 38.60 -57.02
N GLY A 76 12.24 39.65 -57.17
CA GLY A 76 11.76 41.02 -56.97
C GLY A 76 12.75 42.07 -57.43
N ARG A 77 12.41 43.37 -57.28
CA ARG A 77 13.22 44.52 -57.75
C ARG A 77 13.66 45.47 -56.63
N THR A 78 13.21 45.26 -55.42
CA THR A 78 13.53 46.13 -54.25
C THR A 78 13.82 45.29 -53.03
N SER A 79 14.40 45.91 -52.03
CA SER A 79 14.44 45.36 -50.68
C SER A 79 13.00 45.04 -50.24
N THR A 80 12.81 43.90 -49.63
CA THR A 80 11.46 43.41 -49.29
C THR A 80 11.52 42.40 -48.15
N THR A 81 10.36 42.07 -47.64
CA THR A 81 10.17 40.94 -46.72
C THR A 81 9.69 39.71 -47.47
N VAL A 82 10.36 38.61 -47.36
CA VAL A 82 9.95 37.33 -47.91
C VAL A 82 9.42 36.47 -46.76
N THR A 83 8.17 36.00 -46.81
CA THR A 83 7.59 35.12 -45.85
C THR A 83 7.98 33.67 -46.16
N VAL A 84 8.54 32.95 -45.20
CA VAL A 84 8.73 31.53 -45.25
C VAL A 84 7.55 30.88 -44.53
N THR A 85 6.95 29.84 -45.13
CA THR A 85 5.85 29.09 -44.56
C THR A 85 6.19 27.61 -44.64
N VAL A 86 6.13 26.91 -43.51
CA VAL A 86 6.35 25.46 -43.41
C VAL A 86 5.14 24.78 -42.78
N PRO A 87 4.70 23.62 -43.30
CA PRO A 87 3.59 22.86 -42.73
C PRO A 87 4.03 22.16 -41.42
N GLU A 88 3.07 21.61 -40.69
CA GLU A 88 3.35 20.64 -39.62
C GLU A 88 4.09 19.43 -40.17
N TYR A 89 4.92 18.80 -39.32
CA TYR A 89 5.77 17.70 -39.76
C TYR A 89 6.27 16.84 -38.60
N LEU A 90 6.08 15.49 -38.71
CA LEU A 90 6.46 14.49 -37.69
C LEU A 90 7.63 13.58 -38.11
N GLY A 91 8.12 13.70 -39.37
CA GLY A 91 9.25 12.90 -39.81
C GLY A 91 10.59 13.34 -39.25
N ASN A 92 11.68 12.80 -39.76
CA ASN A 92 13.04 13.18 -39.32
C ASN A 92 13.33 14.67 -39.53
N PRO A 93 14.13 15.34 -38.69
CA PRO A 93 14.49 16.75 -38.85
C PRO A 93 14.94 17.06 -40.27
N ARG A 94 14.53 18.21 -40.82
CA ARG A 94 14.82 18.59 -42.23
C ARG A 94 15.27 20.01 -42.31
N THR A 95 16.10 20.29 -43.39
CA THR A 95 16.65 21.61 -43.65
C THR A 95 16.48 21.96 -45.13
N ALA A 96 15.91 23.13 -45.41
CA ALA A 96 15.95 23.72 -46.77
C ALA A 96 16.95 24.84 -46.80
N VAL A 97 17.63 25.00 -47.98
CA VAL A 97 18.58 26.04 -48.23
C VAL A 97 18.03 26.98 -49.26
N LEU A 98 17.86 28.26 -48.93
CA LEU A 98 17.40 29.34 -49.76
C LEU A 98 18.57 30.20 -50.17
N GLU A 99 18.87 30.32 -51.50
CA GLU A 99 19.91 31.16 -52.01
C GLU A 99 19.31 32.37 -52.71
N PHE A 100 19.62 33.56 -52.18
CA PHE A 100 19.23 34.83 -52.76
C PHE A 100 20.39 35.41 -53.56
N THR A 101 20.15 35.70 -54.84
CA THR A 101 21.17 36.20 -55.75
C THR A 101 20.72 37.51 -56.36
N SER A 102 21.69 38.38 -56.68
CA SER A 102 21.52 39.58 -57.47
C SER A 102 22.78 39.78 -58.34
N PRO A 103 22.67 40.23 -59.57
CA PRO A 103 23.84 40.48 -60.41
C PRO A 103 24.85 41.39 -59.74
N GLY A 104 26.13 40.92 -59.71
CA GLY A 104 27.26 41.66 -59.10
C GLY A 104 27.34 41.54 -57.57
N CYS A 105 26.45 40.78 -56.93
CA CYS A 105 26.48 40.51 -55.47
C CYS A 105 26.92 39.07 -55.17
N GLU A 106 27.58 38.88 -54.05
CA GLU A 106 27.76 37.57 -53.47
C GLU A 106 26.41 37.03 -53.00
N PRO A 107 26.06 35.76 -53.22
CA PRO A 107 24.78 35.18 -52.79
C PRO A 107 24.61 35.24 -51.29
N ALA A 108 23.40 35.55 -50.82
CA ALA A 108 22.99 35.41 -49.43
C ALA A 108 22.29 34.06 -49.24
N ILE A 109 22.79 33.29 -48.28
CA ILE A 109 22.27 31.97 -47.97
C ILE A 109 21.45 32.03 -46.69
N VAL A 110 20.28 31.44 -46.72
CA VAL A 110 19.41 31.26 -45.53
C VAL A 110 19.12 29.79 -45.37
N LYS A 111 19.30 29.28 -44.14
CA LYS A 111 18.89 27.91 -43.73
C LYS A 111 17.53 27.97 -43.08
N VAL A 112 16.62 27.11 -43.54
CA VAL A 112 15.31 26.93 -42.95
C VAL A 112 15.29 25.53 -42.34
N ASN A 113 15.38 25.43 -41.04
CA ASN A 113 15.36 24.16 -40.31
C ASN A 113 13.94 23.92 -39.80
N GLN A 114 13.48 22.69 -39.90
CA GLN A 114 12.28 22.26 -39.22
C GLN A 114 12.60 21.05 -38.36
N LYS A 115 12.24 21.14 -37.09
CA LYS A 115 12.28 19.97 -36.17
C LYS A 115 11.37 18.89 -36.69
N GLY A 116 11.74 17.65 -36.45
CA GLY A 116 10.99 16.43 -36.65
C GLY A 116 11.24 15.50 -35.48
N VAL A 117 10.43 14.49 -35.36
CA VAL A 117 10.66 13.40 -34.42
C VAL A 117 11.73 12.49 -35.01
N ALA A 118 12.94 12.50 -34.45
CA ALA A 118 14.01 11.63 -34.91
C ALA A 118 13.68 10.16 -34.52
N THR A 119 13.68 9.30 -35.51
CA THR A 119 13.59 7.84 -35.30
C THR A 119 15.00 7.28 -35.10
N GLU A 120 15.29 6.82 -33.89
CA GLU A 120 16.61 6.32 -33.51
C GLU A 120 16.46 5.32 -32.36
N SER A 121 17.22 4.22 -32.43
CA SER A 121 17.19 3.20 -31.38
C SER A 121 17.71 3.73 -30.04
N ILE A 122 17.12 3.26 -28.94
CA ILE A 122 17.63 3.56 -27.60
C ILE A 122 19.08 3.07 -27.45
N PRO A 123 19.92 3.74 -26.66
CA PRO A 123 21.27 3.29 -26.37
C PRO A 123 21.23 1.87 -25.76
N GLN A 124 22.23 1.05 -26.14
CA GLN A 124 22.30 -0.33 -25.65
C GLN A 124 22.37 -0.39 -24.11
N GLY A 125 21.61 -1.29 -23.50
CA GLY A 125 21.57 -1.48 -22.04
C GLY A 125 20.62 -0.53 -21.30
N THR A 126 19.94 0.38 -22.01
CA THR A 126 18.97 1.31 -21.44
C THR A 126 17.67 0.60 -21.11
N LYS A 127 17.06 0.92 -19.96
CA LYS A 127 15.77 0.41 -19.48
C LYS A 127 14.71 1.51 -19.51
N PRO A 128 13.40 1.19 -19.41
CA PRO A 128 12.36 2.19 -19.14
C PRO A 128 12.69 2.99 -17.87
N GLY A 129 12.35 4.29 -17.87
CA GLY A 129 12.62 5.17 -16.75
C GLY A 129 13.95 5.93 -16.85
N ILE A 130 14.57 6.19 -15.71
CA ILE A 130 15.75 7.05 -15.56
C ILE A 130 17.02 6.20 -15.56
N ASN A 131 17.89 6.41 -16.55
CA ASN A 131 19.14 5.69 -16.69
C ASN A 131 20.33 6.62 -16.45
N TYR A 132 21.16 6.29 -15.47
CA TYR A 132 22.40 7.01 -15.15
C TYR A 132 23.58 6.42 -15.95
N ASN A 133 24.17 7.21 -16.85
CA ASN A 133 25.23 6.76 -17.72
C ASN A 133 26.62 6.97 -17.08
N GLU A 134 27.61 6.17 -17.47
CA GLU A 134 28.96 6.25 -16.94
C GLU A 134 29.67 7.61 -17.21
N ASP A 135 29.27 8.29 -18.28
CA ASP A 135 29.78 9.63 -18.62
C ASP A 135 29.11 10.77 -17.82
N GLY A 136 28.20 10.42 -16.89
CA GLY A 136 27.46 11.35 -16.07
C GLY A 136 26.26 12.00 -16.76
N SER A 137 25.90 11.58 -17.98
CA SER A 137 24.65 11.93 -18.62
C SER A 137 23.50 11.09 -18.08
N VAL A 138 22.25 11.52 -18.33
CA VAL A 138 21.03 10.77 -17.93
C VAL A 138 20.18 10.52 -19.16
N THR A 139 19.88 9.25 -19.43
CA THR A 139 18.93 8.86 -20.47
C THR A 139 17.56 8.57 -19.86
N LEU A 140 16.56 9.33 -20.29
CA LEU A 140 15.17 9.21 -19.89
C LEU A 140 14.42 8.42 -20.96
N VAL A 141 13.66 7.38 -20.55
CA VAL A 141 12.94 6.48 -21.47
C VAL A 141 11.50 6.33 -21.01
N PHE A 142 10.55 6.66 -21.88
CA PHE A 142 9.13 6.56 -21.59
C PHE A 142 8.41 5.70 -22.63
N ARG A 143 7.65 4.70 -22.17
CA ARG A 143 6.80 3.85 -23.02
C ARG A 143 5.37 4.34 -23.01
N ASP A 144 4.83 4.65 -24.20
CA ASP A 144 3.49 5.19 -24.36
C ASP A 144 2.57 4.35 -25.27
N LYS A 145 3.06 3.21 -25.75
CA LYS A 145 2.31 2.38 -26.70
C LYS A 145 1.03 1.84 -26.08
N ASP A 146 -0.11 2.15 -26.68
CA ASP A 146 -1.41 1.67 -26.23
C ASP A 146 -1.66 0.19 -26.60
N SER A 147 -2.81 -0.37 -26.19
CA SER A 147 -3.16 -1.76 -26.49
C SER A 147 -3.42 -2.02 -28.00
N GLU A 148 -3.66 -0.97 -28.80
CA GLU A 148 -3.81 -1.05 -30.24
C GLU A 148 -2.48 -0.88 -30.99
N GLY A 149 -1.39 -0.64 -30.25
CA GLY A 149 -0.06 -0.42 -30.80
C GLY A 149 0.21 1.01 -31.27
N LYS A 150 -0.65 1.97 -30.93
CA LYS A 150 -0.46 3.39 -31.24
C LYS A 150 0.35 4.08 -30.15
N SER A 151 0.99 5.17 -30.51
CA SER A 151 1.75 6.06 -29.62
C SER A 151 1.31 7.49 -29.85
N TYR A 152 1.65 8.38 -28.91
CA TYR A 152 1.51 9.81 -29.13
C TYR A 152 2.35 10.29 -30.29
N ASP A 153 1.99 11.42 -30.91
CA ASP A 153 2.69 11.97 -32.06
C ASP A 153 4.03 12.61 -31.68
N TYR A 154 4.14 13.12 -30.42
CA TYR A 154 5.37 13.72 -29.91
C TYR A 154 5.49 13.58 -28.39
N ALA A 155 6.73 13.61 -27.92
CA ALA A 155 7.08 13.68 -26.51
C ALA A 155 8.22 14.67 -26.27
N TYR A 156 8.11 15.47 -25.21
CA TYR A 156 9.15 16.38 -24.74
C TYR A 156 9.51 16.06 -23.29
N VAL A 157 10.75 16.36 -22.91
CA VAL A 157 11.10 16.48 -21.49
C VAL A 157 10.93 17.94 -21.10
N ILE A 158 10.08 18.20 -20.12
CA ILE A 158 9.91 19.52 -19.50
C ILE A 158 10.36 19.48 -18.05
N GLY A 159 10.75 20.60 -17.49
CA GLY A 159 11.21 20.62 -16.10
C GLY A 159 11.66 22.02 -15.69
N GLU A 160 12.32 22.10 -14.54
CA GLU A 160 12.88 23.37 -14.05
C GLU A 160 13.92 24.00 -15.02
N PHE A 161 14.52 23.20 -15.88
CA PHE A 161 15.50 23.64 -16.89
C PHE A 161 14.85 24.19 -18.17
N THR A 162 13.51 24.09 -18.29
CA THR A 162 12.71 24.66 -19.39
C THR A 162 11.65 25.64 -18.89
N ASP A 163 11.70 26.03 -17.60
CA ASP A 163 10.62 26.78 -16.94
C ASP A 163 9.25 26.10 -17.12
N TRP A 164 9.23 24.75 -17.14
CA TRP A 164 8.05 23.89 -17.30
C TRP A 164 7.30 24.11 -18.62
N LYS A 165 7.98 24.58 -19.66
CA LYS A 165 7.45 24.80 -21.00
C LYS A 165 8.07 23.84 -22.00
N VAL A 166 7.34 23.60 -23.06
CA VAL A 166 7.88 22.88 -24.22
C VAL A 166 9.02 23.69 -24.84
N ASP A 167 10.18 23.09 -24.98
CA ASP A 167 11.34 23.61 -25.67
C ASP A 167 11.78 22.59 -26.73
N PRO A 168 11.88 22.97 -28.02
CA PRO A 168 12.29 22.09 -29.12
C PRO A 168 13.64 21.39 -28.88
N LYS A 169 14.50 21.93 -28.03
CA LYS A 169 15.76 21.31 -27.63
C LYS A 169 15.56 19.96 -26.92
N TYR A 170 14.46 19.83 -26.19
CA TYR A 170 14.17 18.67 -25.37
C TYR A 170 13.09 17.76 -25.98
N LEU A 171 12.88 17.87 -27.32
CA LEU A 171 12.08 16.90 -28.07
C LEU A 171 12.74 15.52 -27.99
N MET A 172 11.96 14.53 -27.58
CA MET A 172 12.44 13.15 -27.45
C MET A 172 12.54 12.46 -28.81
N LYS A 173 13.43 11.50 -28.93
CA LYS A 173 13.56 10.61 -30.06
C LYS A 173 12.62 9.43 -29.92
N ARG A 174 12.20 8.84 -31.04
CA ARG A 174 11.33 7.68 -31.09
C ARG A 174 12.11 6.42 -31.44
N ASP A 175 12.03 5.37 -30.60
CA ASP A 175 12.39 4.02 -30.98
C ASP A 175 11.12 3.24 -31.32
N GLU A 176 10.89 2.99 -32.61
CA GLU A 176 9.71 2.29 -33.09
C GLU A 176 9.71 0.80 -32.72
N ALA A 177 10.90 0.18 -32.68
CA ALA A 177 11.04 -1.24 -32.36
C ALA A 177 10.70 -1.51 -30.89
N GLU A 178 11.23 -0.68 -29.98
CA GLU A 178 10.96 -0.77 -28.54
C GLU A 178 9.63 -0.12 -28.14
N GLY A 179 9.05 0.70 -29.01
CA GLY A 179 7.80 1.41 -28.75
C GLY A 179 7.92 2.42 -27.61
N CYS A 180 9.01 3.20 -27.62
CA CYS A 180 9.30 4.16 -26.55
C CYS A 180 9.86 5.49 -27.09
N TRP A 181 9.79 6.48 -26.24
CA TRP A 181 10.43 7.78 -26.38
C TRP A 181 11.67 7.85 -25.51
N TRP A 182 12.74 8.49 -25.99
CA TRP A 182 13.94 8.63 -25.19
C TRP A 182 14.68 9.96 -25.45
N TYR A 183 15.37 10.44 -24.43
CA TYR A 183 16.17 11.65 -24.48
C TYR A 183 17.36 11.53 -23.54
N THR A 184 18.58 11.88 -24.02
CA THR A 184 19.77 11.91 -23.15
C THR A 184 20.10 13.36 -22.77
N MET A 185 20.05 13.65 -21.48
CA MET A 185 20.46 14.92 -20.89
C MET A 185 21.96 14.91 -20.65
N THR A 186 22.68 15.87 -21.21
CA THR A 186 24.12 16.01 -21.08
C THR A 186 24.49 17.33 -20.40
N GLY A 187 25.71 17.42 -19.82
CA GLY A 187 26.22 18.65 -19.21
C GLY A 187 25.47 19.06 -17.94
N ILE A 188 24.83 18.11 -17.27
CA ILE A 188 24.09 18.33 -16.03
C ILE A 188 25.01 18.35 -14.81
N ASN A 189 24.62 19.09 -13.75
CA ASN A 189 25.33 19.08 -12.48
C ASN A 189 25.05 17.77 -11.74
N GLN A 190 26.08 17.00 -11.42
CA GLN A 190 25.98 15.64 -10.86
C GLN A 190 25.35 15.60 -9.47
N THR A 191 25.53 16.65 -8.66
CA THR A 191 25.05 16.72 -7.26
C THR A 191 23.70 17.42 -7.13
N LYS A 192 23.23 18.06 -8.22
CA LYS A 192 21.92 18.73 -8.23
C LYS A 192 20.80 17.72 -8.50
N GLU A 193 19.72 17.84 -7.76
CA GLU A 193 18.48 17.17 -8.07
C GLU A 193 17.70 17.97 -9.13
N TYR A 194 17.23 17.31 -10.18
CA TYR A 194 16.49 17.88 -11.29
C TYR A 194 15.06 17.38 -11.31
N MET A 195 14.10 18.30 -11.25
CA MET A 195 12.67 18.02 -11.40
C MET A 195 12.26 18.06 -12.87
N PHE A 196 11.48 17.05 -13.31
CA PHE A 196 11.02 16.94 -14.69
C PHE A 196 9.71 16.19 -14.83
N GLN A 197 9.11 16.29 -16.02
CA GLN A 197 7.97 15.49 -16.48
C GLN A 197 8.14 15.21 -17.98
N TYR A 198 7.44 14.21 -18.48
CA TYR A 198 7.24 13.98 -19.90
C TYR A 198 5.99 14.69 -20.36
N TYR A 199 6.09 15.49 -21.41
CA TYR A 199 4.95 16.17 -22.04
C TYR A 199 4.63 15.48 -23.36
N LEU A 200 3.51 14.73 -23.40
CA LEU A 200 3.08 13.95 -24.55
C LEU A 200 1.84 14.57 -25.18
N GLY A 201 1.70 14.49 -26.52
CA GLY A 201 0.51 14.97 -27.19
C GLY A 201 0.41 14.50 -28.63
N ASN A 202 -0.74 14.78 -29.22
CA ASN A 202 -1.02 14.55 -30.62
C ASN A 202 -1.12 15.89 -31.36
N MET A 203 -0.76 15.90 -32.63
CA MET A 203 -0.81 17.13 -33.44
C MET A 203 -2.22 17.73 -33.46
N GLY A 204 -2.26 19.05 -33.25
CA GLY A 204 -3.51 19.80 -33.19
C GLY A 204 -4.30 19.69 -31.89
N GLN A 205 -3.72 19.06 -30.87
CA GLN A 205 -4.29 18.92 -29.53
C GLN A 205 -3.28 19.38 -28.46
N ASP A 206 -3.80 19.89 -27.34
CA ASP A 206 -2.95 20.19 -26.20
C ASP A 206 -2.39 18.89 -25.59
N GLY A 207 -1.08 18.85 -25.38
CA GLY A 207 -0.42 17.75 -24.69
C GLY A 207 -0.64 17.78 -23.18
N ARG A 208 -0.20 16.74 -22.51
CA ARG A 208 -0.24 16.60 -21.05
C ARG A 208 1.11 16.21 -20.49
N ALA A 209 1.35 16.62 -19.25
CA ALA A 209 2.55 16.28 -18.50
C ALA A 209 2.29 15.05 -17.62
N TYR A 210 3.27 14.13 -17.58
CA TYR A 210 3.25 12.90 -16.81
C TYR A 210 4.59 12.71 -16.10
N ALA A 211 4.55 12.20 -14.86
CA ALA A 211 5.75 11.77 -14.18
C ALA A 211 6.33 10.50 -14.83
N ASP A 212 7.56 10.19 -14.49
CA ASP A 212 8.18 8.91 -14.85
C ASP A 212 7.67 7.82 -13.89
N PRO A 213 7.08 6.71 -14.39
CA PRO A 213 6.57 5.66 -13.54
C PRO A 213 7.66 4.91 -12.74
N TYR A 214 8.93 5.00 -13.15
CA TYR A 214 10.08 4.39 -12.47
C TYR A 214 10.84 5.37 -11.59
N SER A 215 10.30 6.58 -11.35
CA SER A 215 10.98 7.61 -10.56
C SER A 215 11.07 7.20 -9.10
N GLU A 216 12.27 7.32 -8.52
CA GLU A 216 12.53 7.09 -7.10
C GLU A 216 12.21 8.32 -6.23
N ILE A 217 11.94 9.47 -6.85
CA ILE A 217 11.64 10.73 -6.19
C ILE A 217 10.46 11.34 -6.93
N ILE A 218 9.36 11.49 -6.21
CA ILE A 218 8.14 12.12 -6.71
C ILE A 218 7.84 13.34 -5.85
N TYR A 219 7.38 14.41 -6.49
CA TYR A 219 6.85 15.60 -5.83
C TYR A 219 5.39 15.78 -6.21
N GLU A 220 4.57 16.18 -5.24
CA GLU A 220 3.17 16.53 -5.48
C GLU A 220 2.74 17.79 -4.69
N SER A 221 1.59 18.33 -5.02
CA SER A 221 1.13 19.59 -4.42
C SER A 221 0.84 19.51 -2.92
N TYR A 222 0.70 18.30 -2.38
CA TYR A 222 0.46 18.03 -0.96
C TYR A 222 1.74 18.03 -0.13
N ASP A 223 2.92 18.00 -0.75
CA ASP A 223 4.22 18.02 -0.07
C ASP A 223 4.38 19.25 0.84
N ARG A 224 3.67 20.34 0.55
CA ARG A 224 3.61 21.56 1.38
C ARG A 224 3.12 21.32 2.82
N TYR A 225 2.48 20.19 3.09
CA TYR A 225 2.00 19.81 4.42
C TYR A 225 3.03 18.99 5.20
N ILE A 226 4.08 18.53 4.54
CA ILE A 226 5.16 17.77 5.16
C ILE A 226 6.11 18.74 5.87
N THR A 227 6.39 18.47 7.15
CA THR A 227 7.24 19.35 7.94
C THR A 227 8.73 19.11 7.66
N SER A 228 9.55 20.13 7.85
CA SER A 228 11.02 19.98 7.75
C SER A 228 11.62 19.09 8.85
N SER A 229 10.88 18.80 9.91
CA SER A 229 11.29 17.81 10.93
C SER A 229 11.12 16.38 10.43
N THR A 230 10.07 16.11 9.66
CA THR A 230 9.80 14.81 9.04
C THR A 230 10.71 14.59 7.83
N TYR A 231 10.76 15.57 6.91
CA TYR A 231 11.60 15.50 5.72
C TYR A 231 12.52 16.74 5.62
N PRO A 232 13.73 16.69 6.19
CA PRO A 232 14.70 17.77 6.07
C PRO A 232 15.13 17.99 4.62
N GLY A 233 15.06 19.24 4.15
CA GLY A 233 15.51 19.60 2.81
C GLY A 233 14.55 19.29 1.68
N LEU A 234 13.29 18.92 1.98
CA LEU A 234 12.23 18.77 0.97
C LEU A 234 12.11 20.06 0.17
N ARG A 235 12.18 19.94 -1.17
CA ARG A 235 12.05 21.09 -2.06
C ARG A 235 10.57 21.39 -2.30
N ASP A 236 10.27 22.66 -2.61
CA ASP A 236 8.92 23.08 -2.93
C ASP A 236 8.43 22.44 -4.25
N TYR A 237 7.18 22.03 -4.26
CA TYR A 237 6.50 21.60 -5.48
C TYR A 237 6.39 22.76 -6.47
N PRO A 238 6.75 22.57 -7.76
CA PRO A 238 6.74 23.63 -8.77
C PRO A 238 5.33 24.09 -9.11
N THR A 239 5.04 25.39 -8.95
CA THR A 239 3.73 25.97 -9.22
C THR A 239 3.42 26.14 -10.71
N ALA A 240 4.42 25.98 -11.60
CA ALA A 240 4.29 26.15 -13.03
C ALA A 240 3.80 24.90 -13.78
N THR A 241 3.62 23.79 -13.07
CA THR A 241 3.09 22.54 -13.62
C THR A 241 2.00 21.94 -12.74
N LYS A 242 1.50 20.77 -13.13
CA LYS A 242 0.44 20.03 -12.41
C LYS A 242 0.75 18.53 -12.41
N GLY A 243 0.08 17.81 -11.51
CA GLY A 243 0.25 16.36 -11.35
C GLY A 243 1.55 15.99 -10.64
N ALA A 244 1.83 14.71 -10.57
CA ALA A 244 3.08 14.23 -9.98
C ALA A 244 4.29 14.68 -10.81
N VAL A 245 5.38 15.03 -10.15
CA VAL A 245 6.63 15.50 -10.75
C VAL A 245 7.75 14.57 -10.35
N SER A 246 8.45 14.02 -11.32
CA SER A 246 9.62 13.17 -11.11
C SER A 246 10.88 14.00 -10.83
N ALA A 247 11.80 13.42 -10.06
CA ALA A 247 13.13 14.01 -9.93
C ALA A 247 14.23 12.95 -10.00
N PHE A 248 15.43 13.38 -10.37
CA PHE A 248 16.62 12.55 -10.37
C PHE A 248 17.85 13.34 -9.91
N GLN A 249 18.80 12.64 -9.30
CA GLN A 249 20.12 13.13 -8.93
C GLN A 249 21.13 12.06 -9.31
N VAL A 250 22.22 12.41 -10.04
CA VAL A 250 23.20 11.44 -10.55
C VAL A 250 24.09 10.91 -9.42
N GLN A 251 24.71 11.82 -8.67
CA GLN A 251 25.55 11.44 -7.54
C GLN A 251 24.75 11.45 -6.25
N LYS A 252 24.39 10.24 -5.78
CA LYS A 252 23.77 10.00 -4.48
C LYS A 252 24.83 9.43 -3.54
N THR A 253 24.82 9.84 -2.27
CA THR A 253 25.65 9.20 -1.25
C THR A 253 25.08 7.82 -0.95
N PRO A 254 25.82 6.71 -1.17
CA PRO A 254 25.32 5.40 -0.78
C PRO A 254 25.10 5.30 0.72
N TYR A 255 24.01 4.64 1.12
CA TYR A 255 23.78 4.33 2.52
C TYR A 255 24.77 3.24 2.99
N SER A 256 25.34 3.41 4.17
CA SER A 256 26.26 2.44 4.77
C SER A 256 25.50 1.53 5.73
N TRP A 257 25.13 0.36 5.28
CA TRP A 257 24.43 -0.64 6.07
C TRP A 257 25.35 -1.18 7.17
N GLU A 258 24.85 -1.27 8.40
CA GLU A 258 25.51 -1.97 9.50
C GLU A 258 25.22 -3.47 9.47
N VAL A 259 24.02 -3.86 9.06
CA VAL A 259 23.60 -5.25 8.84
C VAL A 259 23.15 -5.42 7.39
N ALA A 260 24.10 -5.67 6.49
CA ALA A 260 23.83 -5.77 5.05
C ALA A 260 23.22 -7.12 4.62
N ASP A 261 23.45 -8.18 5.40
CA ASP A 261 23.17 -9.59 5.03
C ASP A 261 22.22 -10.26 6.03
N TYR A 262 21.19 -9.52 6.49
CA TYR A 262 20.15 -10.09 7.33
C TYR A 262 19.37 -11.18 6.59
N GLN A 263 18.98 -12.24 7.29
CA GLN A 263 18.22 -13.36 6.71
C GLN A 263 17.19 -13.88 7.70
N ILE A 264 15.99 -14.17 7.23
CA ILE A 264 14.97 -14.90 7.99
C ILE A 264 15.41 -16.36 8.12
N GLU A 265 15.58 -16.84 9.36
CA GLU A 265 16.03 -18.23 9.63
C GLU A 265 14.93 -19.25 9.32
N ASP A 266 13.71 -19.04 9.84
CA ASP A 266 12.52 -19.87 9.54
C ASP A 266 11.26 -19.01 9.42
N GLN A 267 10.66 -19.03 8.24
CA GLN A 267 9.41 -18.30 7.97
C GLN A 267 8.19 -18.84 8.75
N ASN A 268 8.24 -20.03 9.30
CA ASN A 268 7.16 -20.61 10.10
C ASN A 268 7.15 -20.10 11.53
N ASP A 269 8.29 -19.58 12.00
CA ASP A 269 8.46 -19.05 13.35
C ASP A 269 8.25 -17.54 13.45
N LEU A 270 7.87 -16.89 12.34
CA LEU A 270 7.63 -15.46 12.34
C LEU A 270 6.48 -15.09 13.29
N VAL A 271 6.76 -14.14 14.17
CA VAL A 271 5.78 -13.37 14.91
C VAL A 271 5.92 -11.93 14.42
N ILE A 272 4.96 -11.56 13.60
CA ILE A 272 4.97 -10.32 12.82
C ILE A 272 4.24 -9.23 13.61
N TYR A 273 4.80 -8.04 13.67
CA TYR A 273 4.15 -6.85 14.21
C TYR A 273 3.77 -5.92 13.06
N GLU A 274 2.47 -5.87 12.73
CA GLU A 274 1.94 -4.97 11.72
C GLU A 274 1.94 -3.53 12.25
N LEU A 275 2.53 -2.59 11.51
CA LEU A 275 2.81 -1.23 11.94
C LEU A 275 2.46 -0.21 10.87
N HIS A 276 1.76 0.88 11.27
CA HIS A 276 1.50 2.04 10.45
C HIS A 276 2.26 3.25 11.00
N PHE A 277 3.24 3.78 10.26
CA PHE A 277 4.07 4.90 10.73
C PHE A 277 3.26 6.10 11.24
N ARG A 278 2.20 6.47 10.51
CA ARG A 278 1.33 7.61 10.85
C ARG A 278 0.67 7.49 12.23
N ASP A 279 0.25 6.28 12.60
CA ASP A 279 -0.57 6.04 13.79
C ASP A 279 0.21 5.34 14.92
N PHE A 280 1.51 5.08 14.73
CA PHE A 280 2.33 4.36 15.72
C PHE A 280 2.97 5.28 16.76
N SER A 281 3.31 6.51 16.38
CA SER A 281 3.93 7.49 17.26
C SER A 281 3.22 8.84 17.20
N THR A 282 3.47 9.70 18.18
CA THR A 282 2.86 11.04 18.21
C THR A 282 3.37 11.95 17.10
N THR A 283 4.56 11.68 16.54
CA THR A 283 5.10 12.42 15.39
C THR A 283 4.51 11.90 14.07
N GLY A 284 4.08 10.63 14.04
CA GLY A 284 3.48 10.01 12.86
C GLY A 284 4.48 9.81 11.71
N ASP A 285 5.73 9.55 12.04
CA ASP A 285 6.83 9.40 11.09
C ASP A 285 7.85 8.33 11.55
N ILE A 286 8.83 8.04 10.69
CA ILE A 286 9.88 7.05 10.94
C ILE A 286 10.69 7.40 12.20
N LYS A 287 10.96 8.68 12.45
CA LYS A 287 11.70 9.08 13.66
C LYS A 287 10.98 8.66 14.94
N GLY A 288 9.67 8.88 14.98
CA GLY A 288 8.87 8.47 16.12
C GLY A 288 8.78 6.96 16.25
N ALA A 289 8.68 6.23 15.14
CA ALA A 289 8.70 4.78 15.14
C ALA A 289 10.04 4.22 15.63
N MET A 290 11.16 4.78 15.19
CA MET A 290 12.50 4.40 15.66
C MET A 290 12.66 4.57 17.19
N GLN A 291 12.06 5.59 17.79
CA GLN A 291 12.07 5.79 19.25
C GLN A 291 11.28 4.73 20.02
N GLN A 292 10.44 3.98 19.34
CA GLN A 292 9.61 2.91 19.91
C GLN A 292 10.15 1.50 19.59
N LEU A 293 11.30 1.37 18.90
CA LEU A 293 11.84 0.05 18.55
C LEU A 293 12.18 -0.79 19.78
N ASP A 294 12.65 -0.19 20.86
CA ASP A 294 12.92 -0.91 22.11
C ASP A 294 11.64 -1.48 22.76
N TYR A 295 10.49 -0.82 22.55
CA TYR A 295 9.18 -1.33 22.96
C TYR A 295 8.80 -2.58 22.16
N ILE A 296 9.03 -2.57 20.84
CA ILE A 296 8.77 -3.71 19.95
C ILE A 296 9.75 -4.86 20.24
N GLU A 297 11.04 -4.56 20.40
CA GLU A 297 12.08 -5.54 20.79
C GLU A 297 11.75 -6.22 22.12
N GLY A 298 11.30 -5.44 23.12
CA GLY A 298 10.89 -5.95 24.43
C GLY A 298 9.67 -6.90 24.37
N LEU A 299 8.85 -6.81 23.31
CA LEU A 299 7.77 -7.76 23.04
C LEU A 299 8.29 -9.10 22.53
N GLY A 300 9.46 -9.09 21.86
CA GLY A 300 10.14 -10.30 21.36
C GLY A 300 9.70 -10.75 19.97
N VAL A 301 9.00 -9.92 19.22
CA VAL A 301 8.66 -10.19 17.79
C VAL A 301 9.93 -10.23 16.95
N ASN A 302 9.92 -10.99 15.87
CA ASN A 302 11.06 -11.15 14.97
C ASN A 302 10.80 -10.65 13.55
N ALA A 303 9.67 -9.98 13.31
CA ALA A 303 9.39 -9.28 12.07
C ALA A 303 8.47 -8.08 12.31
N ILE A 304 8.66 -7.04 11.50
CA ILE A 304 7.75 -5.89 11.37
C ILE A 304 7.16 -5.94 9.98
N GLU A 305 5.82 -5.83 9.87
CA GLU A 305 5.11 -5.61 8.61
C GLU A 305 4.69 -4.14 8.55
N LEU A 306 5.27 -3.39 7.62
CA LEU A 306 4.94 -2.00 7.39
C LEU A 306 3.72 -1.91 6.49
N MET A 307 2.65 -1.25 6.94
CA MET A 307 1.57 -0.81 6.04
C MET A 307 2.16 -0.01 4.87
N PRO A 308 1.41 0.18 3.76
CA PRO A 308 2.01 0.65 2.52
C PRO A 308 2.88 1.89 2.67
N ILE A 309 4.09 1.79 2.12
CA ILE A 309 5.11 2.85 2.15
C ILE A 309 5.45 3.43 0.79
N HIS A 310 4.84 2.93 -0.28
CA HIS A 310 4.94 3.57 -1.59
C HIS A 310 4.33 4.97 -1.56
N GLU A 311 4.86 5.87 -2.39
CA GLU A 311 4.30 7.21 -2.54
C GLU A 311 2.83 7.14 -2.95
N PHE A 312 1.96 7.76 -2.16
CA PHE A 312 0.52 7.78 -2.38
C PHE A 312 0.02 9.21 -2.62
N SER A 313 -1.19 9.36 -3.14
CA SER A 313 -1.80 10.67 -3.34
C SER A 313 -2.19 11.31 -2.02
N GLY A 314 -1.66 12.50 -1.74
CA GLY A 314 -1.85 13.22 -0.49
C GLY A 314 -0.74 12.97 0.53
N SER A 315 -0.89 13.47 1.76
CA SER A 315 0.09 13.35 2.84
C SER A 315 -0.50 12.75 4.13
N ASP A 316 -1.72 12.23 4.06
CA ASP A 316 -2.44 11.60 5.19
C ASP A 316 -3.34 10.49 4.68
N SER A 317 -2.81 9.26 4.60
CA SER A 317 -3.50 8.08 4.09
C SER A 317 -3.01 6.83 4.83
N TRP A 318 -3.71 5.71 4.66
CA TRP A 318 -3.19 4.37 4.96
C TRP A 318 -2.19 3.86 3.92
N GLY A 319 -2.10 4.54 2.75
CA GLY A 319 -1.20 4.19 1.66
C GLY A 319 -1.80 3.29 0.58
N TYR A 320 -3.10 2.92 0.67
CA TYR A 320 -3.78 2.10 -0.34
C TYR A 320 -4.27 2.90 -1.56
N ASN A 321 -3.68 4.08 -1.80
CA ASN A 321 -3.91 4.93 -2.98
C ASN A 321 -2.59 5.32 -3.65
N PRO A 322 -1.73 4.34 -4.05
CA PRO A 322 -0.39 4.62 -4.55
C PRO A 322 -0.40 5.34 -5.89
N ILE A 323 0.58 6.25 -6.06
CA ILE A 323 0.83 6.98 -7.31
C ILE A 323 2.17 6.61 -7.94
N ALA A 324 3.09 6.01 -7.18
CA ALA A 324 4.39 5.57 -7.67
C ALA A 324 4.86 4.35 -6.86
N TYR A 325 5.61 3.46 -7.53
CA TYR A 325 6.04 2.18 -6.95
C TYR A 325 7.57 2.04 -6.80
N PHE A 326 8.30 3.11 -7.10
CA PHE A 326 9.75 3.23 -6.89
C PHE A 326 10.08 4.36 -5.91
N ALA A 327 9.16 5.30 -5.69
CA ALA A 327 9.27 6.32 -4.66
C ALA A 327 8.59 5.86 -3.37
N LEU A 328 9.18 6.22 -2.22
CA LEU A 328 8.62 5.99 -0.90
C LEU A 328 8.00 7.27 -0.34
N GLU A 329 6.96 7.09 0.46
CA GLU A 329 6.12 8.15 1.02
C GLU A 329 6.91 9.15 1.87
N LYS A 330 6.91 10.40 1.44
CA LYS A 330 7.67 11.49 2.05
C LYS A 330 7.11 11.98 3.39
N SER A 331 5.81 11.78 3.62
CA SER A 331 5.19 12.13 4.92
C SER A 331 5.66 11.27 6.08
N TYR A 332 6.33 10.16 5.79
CA TYR A 332 6.96 9.32 6.82
C TYR A 332 8.44 9.63 7.03
N GLY A 333 9.14 10.18 6.04
CA GLY A 333 10.55 10.53 6.16
C GLY A 333 11.34 10.48 4.86
N THR A 334 12.65 10.66 4.95
CA THR A 334 13.55 10.57 3.80
C THR A 334 13.87 9.13 3.44
N ARG A 335 14.39 8.91 2.23
CA ARG A 335 14.86 7.58 1.75
C ARG A 335 15.92 7.00 2.69
N GLU A 336 16.80 7.83 3.22
CA GLU A 336 17.83 7.44 4.18
C GLU A 336 17.22 7.00 5.52
N MET A 337 16.14 7.66 5.98
CA MET A 337 15.43 7.27 7.20
C MET A 337 14.75 5.90 7.07
N TYR A 338 14.19 5.57 5.90
CA TYR A 338 13.69 4.22 5.64
C TYR A 338 14.80 3.17 5.76
N LYS A 339 15.96 3.40 5.13
CA LYS A 339 17.12 2.51 5.24
C LYS A 339 17.60 2.39 6.68
N GLN A 340 17.66 3.50 7.40
CA GLN A 340 18.05 3.51 8.80
C GLN A 340 17.07 2.73 9.68
N PHE A 341 15.77 2.85 9.45
CA PHE A 341 14.76 2.09 10.17
C PHE A 341 14.93 0.58 9.94
N ILE A 342 15.13 0.16 8.69
CA ILE A 342 15.32 -1.25 8.33
C ILE A 342 16.62 -1.78 8.95
N ASP A 343 17.71 -1.05 8.88
CA ASP A 343 18.99 -1.41 9.48
C ASP A 343 18.88 -1.56 11.00
N GLU A 344 18.15 -0.65 11.67
CA GLU A 344 17.87 -0.74 13.11
C GLU A 344 16.98 -1.94 13.48
N CYS A 345 16.05 -2.34 12.60
CA CYS A 345 15.28 -3.57 12.78
C CYS A 345 16.19 -4.81 12.65
N HIS A 346 17.03 -4.87 11.64
CA HIS A 346 17.98 -5.96 11.42
C HIS A 346 18.97 -6.12 12.58
N LYS A 347 19.49 -5.01 13.15
CA LYS A 347 20.33 -5.04 14.36
C LYS A 347 19.65 -5.71 15.57
N ARG A 348 18.32 -5.60 15.64
CA ARG A 348 17.50 -6.22 16.69
C ARG A 348 17.00 -7.62 16.35
N GLY A 349 17.43 -8.17 15.21
CA GLY A 349 16.99 -9.49 14.74
C GLY A 349 15.55 -9.50 14.21
N MET A 350 15.02 -8.36 13.77
CA MET A 350 13.68 -8.26 13.21
C MET A 350 13.74 -8.06 11.69
N ALA A 351 13.06 -8.94 10.96
CA ALA A 351 12.82 -8.78 9.53
C ALA A 351 11.89 -7.59 9.25
N VAL A 352 12.01 -7.00 8.05
CA VAL A 352 11.08 -5.97 7.60
C VAL A 352 10.32 -6.43 6.36
N ILE A 353 9.01 -6.55 6.49
CA ILE A 353 8.06 -6.93 5.44
C ILE A 353 7.33 -5.67 5.02
N VAL A 354 7.13 -5.47 3.72
CA VAL A 354 6.42 -4.31 3.21
C VAL A 354 5.09 -4.72 2.60
N ASP A 355 4.02 -4.05 3.02
CA ASP A 355 2.72 -4.16 2.37
C ASP A 355 2.74 -3.43 1.03
N VAL A 356 2.45 -4.15 -0.05
CA VAL A 356 2.54 -3.66 -1.43
C VAL A 356 1.19 -3.75 -2.14
N VAL A 357 0.77 -2.62 -2.69
CA VAL A 357 -0.55 -2.43 -3.31
C VAL A 357 -0.42 -2.49 -4.82
N TYR A 358 -0.37 -3.70 -5.39
CA TYR A 358 -0.30 -3.87 -6.85
C TYR A 358 -1.64 -4.26 -7.48
N ASN A 359 -2.71 -4.39 -6.71
CA ASN A 359 -4.04 -4.62 -7.28
C ASN A 359 -4.53 -3.42 -8.10
N HIS A 360 -4.22 -2.21 -7.65
CA HIS A 360 -4.76 -0.98 -8.20
C HIS A 360 -3.79 0.18 -8.00
N ALA A 361 -4.02 1.30 -8.71
CA ALA A 361 -3.35 2.57 -8.50
C ALA A 361 -4.35 3.73 -8.55
N HIS A 362 -3.97 4.84 -7.94
CA HIS A 362 -4.68 6.12 -8.05
C HIS A 362 -4.55 6.70 -9.46
N GLU A 363 -5.48 7.56 -9.90
CA GLU A 363 -5.45 8.20 -11.23
C GLU A 363 -4.22 9.09 -11.48
N ASP A 364 -3.54 9.54 -10.42
CA ASP A 364 -2.29 10.29 -10.53
C ASP A 364 -1.07 9.40 -10.87
N HIS A 365 -1.23 8.07 -10.87
CA HIS A 365 -0.22 7.20 -11.42
C HIS A 365 -0.05 7.45 -12.91
N PRO A 366 1.18 7.68 -13.43
CA PRO A 366 1.43 8.11 -14.81
C PRO A 366 0.73 7.22 -15.85
N MET A 367 0.78 5.91 -15.68
CA MET A 367 0.20 4.96 -16.64
C MET A 367 -1.33 4.84 -16.51
N ALA A 368 -1.92 5.17 -15.37
CA ALA A 368 -3.37 5.31 -15.24
C ALA A 368 -3.85 6.53 -16.01
N GLY A 369 -3.20 7.68 -15.79
CA GLY A 369 -3.54 8.95 -16.43
C GLY A 369 -3.22 9.06 -17.92
N LEU A 370 -2.33 8.20 -18.45
CA LEU A 370 -1.82 8.29 -19.83
C LEU A 370 -2.93 8.10 -20.87
N TYR A 371 -3.74 7.06 -20.74
CA TYR A 371 -4.91 6.79 -21.54
C TYR A 371 -6.14 6.81 -20.64
N PHE A 372 -6.70 8.02 -20.41
CA PHE A 372 -7.72 8.27 -19.39
C PHE A 372 -8.83 9.18 -19.90
N ASN A 373 -10.06 8.81 -19.61
CA ASN A 373 -11.24 9.64 -19.88
C ASN A 373 -11.62 10.46 -18.64
N TRP A 374 -11.19 11.70 -18.60
CA TRP A 374 -11.46 12.63 -17.49
C TRP A 374 -12.93 13.01 -17.28
N ASN A 375 -13.81 12.72 -18.26
CA ASN A 375 -15.25 12.94 -18.08
C ASN A 375 -15.93 11.79 -17.35
N THR A 376 -15.49 10.56 -17.57
CA THR A 376 -16.01 9.36 -16.89
C THR A 376 -15.16 8.96 -15.69
N TYR A 377 -13.99 9.55 -15.53
CA TYR A 377 -13.02 9.27 -14.49
C TYR A 377 -12.55 7.81 -14.52
N LYS A 378 -12.24 7.29 -15.70
CA LYS A 378 -11.80 5.91 -15.93
C LYS A 378 -10.70 5.84 -16.98
N PRO A 379 -9.82 4.83 -16.91
CA PRO A 379 -8.96 4.47 -18.02
C PRO A 379 -9.78 4.22 -19.29
N THR A 380 -9.21 4.50 -20.45
CA THR A 380 -9.84 4.20 -21.74
C THR A 380 -9.58 2.74 -22.14
N SER A 381 -10.39 2.21 -23.04
CA SER A 381 -10.29 0.81 -23.49
C SER A 381 -8.95 0.45 -24.16
N ASN A 382 -8.20 1.45 -24.61
CA ASN A 382 -6.86 1.28 -25.17
C ASN A 382 -5.73 1.47 -24.15
N ASN A 383 -6.04 1.70 -22.85
CA ASN A 383 -5.01 1.69 -21.82
C ASN A 383 -4.46 0.27 -21.66
N PRO A 384 -3.17 0.01 -21.89
CA PRO A 384 -2.63 -1.34 -21.83
C PRO A 384 -2.39 -1.84 -20.40
N TRP A 385 -2.33 -0.96 -19.40
CA TRP A 385 -1.97 -1.29 -18.03
C TRP A 385 -3.18 -1.46 -17.11
N PHE A 386 -4.26 -0.73 -17.38
CA PHE A 386 -5.43 -0.64 -16.51
C PHE A 386 -6.72 -1.04 -17.21
N ASN A 387 -7.59 -1.70 -16.49
CA ASN A 387 -8.93 -2.00 -16.93
C ASN A 387 -9.83 -0.74 -16.90
N VAL A 388 -10.79 -0.64 -17.82
CA VAL A 388 -11.82 0.42 -17.77
C VAL A 388 -12.69 0.24 -16.53
N ASP A 389 -13.11 -0.98 -16.30
CA ASP A 389 -13.81 -1.47 -15.12
C ASP A 389 -13.14 -2.79 -14.71
N ALA A 390 -12.92 -2.96 -13.43
CA ALA A 390 -12.39 -4.23 -12.93
C ALA A 390 -13.35 -5.38 -13.28
N PRO A 391 -12.85 -6.53 -13.71
CA PRO A 391 -13.71 -7.69 -14.02
C PRO A 391 -14.27 -8.38 -12.76
N HIS A 392 -13.90 -7.95 -11.57
CA HIS A 392 -14.17 -8.55 -10.26
C HIS A 392 -14.59 -7.49 -9.22
N PRO A 393 -15.18 -7.87 -8.06
CA PRO A 393 -15.67 -6.93 -7.05
C PRO A 393 -14.54 -6.33 -6.17
N HIS A 394 -13.29 -6.82 -6.32
CA HIS A 394 -12.12 -6.37 -5.55
C HIS A 394 -11.44 -5.18 -6.23
N SER A 395 -12.21 -4.12 -6.49
CA SER A 395 -11.75 -2.91 -7.18
C SER A 395 -11.76 -1.72 -6.23
N VAL A 396 -10.59 -1.08 -6.15
CA VAL A 396 -10.39 0.22 -5.52
C VAL A 396 -9.63 1.05 -6.54
N PHE A 397 -9.95 2.33 -6.73
CA PHE A 397 -9.33 3.18 -7.76
C PHE A 397 -9.30 2.51 -9.17
N HIS A 398 -8.11 2.36 -9.79
CA HIS A 398 -7.95 1.82 -11.14
C HIS A 398 -7.22 0.49 -11.10
N ASP A 399 -7.87 -0.52 -11.59
CA ASP A 399 -7.48 -1.92 -11.53
C ASP A 399 -6.38 -2.25 -12.56
N PHE A 400 -5.27 -2.85 -12.11
CA PHE A 400 -4.18 -3.29 -12.99
C PHE A 400 -4.54 -4.55 -13.76
N ASN A 401 -4.23 -4.56 -15.05
CA ASN A 401 -4.28 -5.77 -15.88
C ASN A 401 -3.02 -6.62 -15.71
N HIS A 402 -3.01 -7.53 -14.76
CA HIS A 402 -1.86 -8.42 -14.49
C HIS A 402 -1.60 -9.48 -15.58
N GLU A 403 -2.48 -9.66 -16.55
CA GLU A 403 -2.20 -10.49 -17.71
C GLU A 403 -1.28 -9.77 -18.71
N ASN A 404 -1.15 -8.44 -18.65
CA ASN A 404 -0.22 -7.69 -19.45
C ASN A 404 1.23 -7.93 -18.98
N ALA A 405 2.10 -8.30 -19.92
CA ALA A 405 3.52 -8.58 -19.64
C ALA A 405 4.29 -7.35 -19.14
N GLN A 406 3.93 -6.13 -19.58
CA GLN A 406 4.58 -4.90 -19.11
C GLN A 406 4.21 -4.60 -17.65
N VAL A 407 2.96 -4.83 -17.25
CA VAL A 407 2.52 -4.72 -15.85
C VAL A 407 3.31 -5.69 -14.98
N ARG A 408 3.40 -6.96 -15.38
CA ARG A 408 4.19 -7.94 -14.62
C ARG A 408 5.67 -7.57 -14.53
N ALA A 409 6.27 -7.07 -15.60
CA ALA A 409 7.65 -6.62 -15.59
C ALA A 409 7.84 -5.43 -14.62
N TYR A 410 6.94 -4.46 -14.67
CA TYR A 410 6.95 -3.29 -13.78
C TYR A 410 6.86 -3.67 -12.30
N VAL A 411 5.91 -4.56 -11.94
CA VAL A 411 5.77 -5.06 -10.57
C VAL A 411 7.04 -5.79 -10.12
N LYS A 412 7.61 -6.66 -10.96
CA LYS A 412 8.86 -7.37 -10.65
C LYS A 412 10.05 -6.43 -10.46
N GLU A 413 10.15 -5.39 -11.26
CA GLU A 413 11.22 -4.39 -11.11
C GLU A 413 11.06 -3.60 -9.81
N SER A 414 9.83 -3.22 -9.42
CA SER A 414 9.55 -2.57 -8.15
C SER A 414 9.90 -3.46 -6.95
N LEU A 415 9.52 -4.74 -6.98
CA LEU A 415 9.90 -5.71 -5.95
C LEU A 415 11.42 -5.86 -5.85
N SER A 416 12.10 -5.97 -7.01
CA SER A 416 13.56 -6.04 -7.06
C SER A 416 14.22 -4.79 -6.49
N TYR A 417 13.66 -3.62 -6.78
CA TYR A 417 14.15 -2.35 -6.29
C TYR A 417 14.08 -2.28 -4.76
N LEU A 418 12.95 -2.65 -4.16
CA LEU A 418 12.78 -2.64 -2.70
C LEU A 418 13.76 -3.61 -2.00
N ILE A 419 13.94 -4.82 -2.52
CA ILE A 419 14.91 -5.77 -1.97
C ILE A 419 16.35 -5.26 -2.09
N ASN A 420 16.75 -4.80 -3.27
CA ASN A 420 18.13 -4.42 -3.53
C ASN A 420 18.52 -3.10 -2.87
N GLU A 421 17.64 -2.09 -2.94
CA GLU A 421 17.93 -0.73 -2.47
C GLU A 421 17.63 -0.55 -0.97
N TYR A 422 16.56 -1.18 -0.47
CA TYR A 422 16.12 -1.01 0.92
C TYR A 422 16.33 -2.24 1.79
N LYS A 423 16.78 -3.37 1.23
CA LYS A 423 17.03 -4.60 1.99
C LYS A 423 15.79 -5.12 2.73
N VAL A 424 14.61 -4.97 2.14
CA VAL A 424 13.39 -5.56 2.71
C VAL A 424 13.41 -7.07 2.63
N ASP A 425 12.89 -7.76 3.65
CA ASP A 425 12.96 -9.21 3.81
C ASP A 425 11.71 -9.94 3.30
N GLY A 426 10.77 -9.20 2.76
CA GLY A 426 9.57 -9.79 2.19
C GLY A 426 8.46 -8.79 1.93
N PHE A 427 7.34 -9.33 1.48
CA PHE A 427 6.18 -8.55 1.05
C PHE A 427 4.87 -9.17 1.53
N ARG A 428 3.92 -8.32 1.90
CA ARG A 428 2.51 -8.64 1.96
C ARG A 428 1.82 -8.01 0.76
N PHE A 429 1.20 -8.79 -0.10
CA PHE A 429 0.48 -8.30 -1.28
C PHE A 429 -0.98 -8.05 -0.91
N ASP A 430 -1.40 -6.81 -1.09
CA ASP A 430 -2.76 -6.35 -0.88
C ASP A 430 -3.71 -6.92 -1.95
N LEU A 431 -4.90 -7.33 -1.52
CA LEU A 431 -6.08 -7.62 -2.35
C LEU A 431 -5.80 -8.56 -3.55
N THR A 432 -4.98 -9.60 -3.37
CA THR A 432 -4.50 -10.48 -4.45
C THR A 432 -5.61 -11.27 -5.15
N LYS A 433 -6.82 -11.34 -4.58
CA LYS A 433 -7.99 -11.90 -5.25
C LYS A 433 -8.35 -11.14 -6.53
N GLY A 434 -7.96 -9.87 -6.65
CA GLY A 434 -8.12 -9.04 -7.82
C GLY A 434 -7.10 -9.24 -8.94
N PHE A 435 -6.05 -10.07 -8.79
CA PHE A 435 -5.01 -10.26 -9.82
C PHE A 435 -5.48 -11.17 -10.97
N THR A 436 -6.64 -10.86 -11.55
CA THR A 436 -7.28 -11.71 -12.58
C THR A 436 -8.05 -10.87 -13.60
N GLN A 437 -8.18 -11.41 -14.82
CA GLN A 437 -9.09 -10.90 -15.83
C GLN A 437 -10.36 -11.77 -15.97
N HIS A 438 -10.54 -12.76 -15.07
CA HIS A 438 -11.74 -13.60 -15.08
C HIS A 438 -12.98 -12.77 -14.66
N PRO A 439 -14.01 -12.66 -15.51
CA PRO A 439 -15.15 -11.82 -15.20
C PRO A 439 -16.07 -12.49 -14.17
N SER A 440 -16.11 -11.92 -12.98
CA SER A 440 -17.04 -12.31 -11.90
C SER A 440 -18.06 -11.22 -11.56
N GLY A 441 -17.92 -10.01 -12.12
CA GLY A 441 -18.76 -8.85 -11.78
C GLY A 441 -18.74 -8.61 -10.26
N GLU A 442 -19.89 -8.30 -9.67
CA GLU A 442 -20.06 -8.08 -8.24
C GLU A 442 -20.21 -9.38 -7.40
N ASN A 443 -19.96 -10.56 -7.98
CA ASN A 443 -20.14 -11.83 -7.32
C ASN A 443 -18.84 -12.32 -6.67
N ASP A 444 -18.69 -12.07 -5.36
CA ASP A 444 -17.54 -12.52 -4.59
C ASP A 444 -17.39 -14.06 -4.55
N GLY A 445 -18.49 -14.79 -4.55
CA GLY A 445 -18.49 -16.26 -4.61
C GLY A 445 -17.90 -16.78 -5.92
N GLU A 446 -18.15 -16.10 -7.05
CA GLU A 446 -17.55 -16.42 -8.36
C GLU A 446 -16.08 -16.05 -8.36
N ALA A 447 -15.74 -14.85 -7.86
CA ALA A 447 -14.35 -14.37 -7.73
C ALA A 447 -13.49 -15.26 -6.82
N SER A 448 -14.10 -15.98 -5.89
CA SER A 448 -13.43 -16.90 -4.95
C SER A 448 -13.23 -18.31 -5.50
N LYS A 449 -13.73 -18.63 -6.71
CA LYS A 449 -13.45 -19.91 -7.36
C LYS A 449 -12.00 -19.98 -7.82
N TYR A 450 -11.52 -21.22 -8.00
CA TYR A 450 -10.16 -21.46 -8.47
C TYR A 450 -9.93 -20.86 -9.85
N ASP A 451 -8.95 -19.97 -9.96
CA ASP A 451 -8.51 -19.33 -11.19
C ASP A 451 -7.05 -19.67 -11.48
N PRO A 452 -6.78 -20.52 -12.48
CA PRO A 452 -5.42 -20.94 -12.79
C PRO A 452 -4.53 -19.78 -13.27
N THR A 453 -5.10 -18.74 -13.90
CA THR A 453 -4.34 -17.59 -14.38
C THR A 453 -3.86 -16.74 -13.19
N ARG A 454 -4.75 -16.46 -12.26
CA ARG A 454 -4.39 -15.75 -11.00
C ARG A 454 -3.34 -16.51 -10.20
N VAL A 455 -3.51 -17.81 -10.03
CA VAL A 455 -2.51 -18.67 -9.36
C VAL A 455 -1.16 -18.61 -10.07
N ALA A 456 -1.15 -18.63 -11.41
CA ALA A 456 0.10 -18.55 -12.18
C ALA A 456 0.78 -17.18 -12.02
N ILE A 457 0.03 -16.07 -12.03
CA ILE A 457 0.55 -14.72 -11.83
C ILE A 457 1.16 -14.57 -10.44
N LEU A 458 0.44 -14.95 -9.38
CA LEU A 458 0.91 -14.86 -8.00
C LEU A 458 2.12 -15.77 -7.74
N SER A 459 2.14 -16.96 -8.35
CA SER A 459 3.29 -17.86 -8.29
C SER A 459 4.51 -17.30 -9.01
N ASP A 460 4.32 -16.59 -10.13
CA ASP A 460 5.39 -15.92 -10.88
C ASP A 460 6.01 -14.77 -10.09
N TYR A 461 5.21 -13.97 -9.38
CA TYR A 461 5.73 -12.93 -8.46
C TYR A 461 6.45 -13.55 -7.27
N THR A 462 5.89 -14.61 -6.67
CA THR A 462 6.53 -15.33 -5.59
C THR A 462 7.90 -15.90 -6.01
N ALA A 463 7.95 -16.56 -7.18
CA ALA A 463 9.20 -17.09 -7.72
C ALA A 463 10.22 -15.99 -8.02
N HIS A 464 9.78 -14.84 -8.50
CA HIS A 464 10.64 -13.69 -8.76
C HIS A 464 11.30 -13.18 -7.46
N VAL A 465 10.51 -12.95 -6.42
CA VAL A 465 11.04 -12.54 -5.10
C VAL A 465 12.06 -13.57 -4.59
N LYS A 466 11.70 -14.86 -4.63
CA LYS A 466 12.58 -15.97 -4.19
C LYS A 466 13.85 -16.12 -5.04
N SER A 467 13.84 -15.65 -6.28
CA SER A 467 15.04 -15.65 -7.14
C SER A 467 16.08 -14.61 -6.74
N ILE A 468 15.65 -13.54 -6.05
CA ILE A 468 16.53 -12.48 -5.54
C ILE A 468 16.99 -12.85 -4.13
N ASP A 469 16.06 -13.18 -3.23
CA ASP A 469 16.32 -13.69 -1.90
C ASP A 469 15.46 -14.94 -1.61
N PRO A 470 16.06 -16.15 -1.56
CA PRO A 470 15.31 -17.38 -1.28
C PRO A 470 14.63 -17.40 0.10
N ASN A 471 15.11 -16.60 1.06
CA ASN A 471 14.59 -16.52 2.41
C ASN A 471 13.52 -15.42 2.58
N ALA A 472 13.36 -14.53 1.59
CA ALA A 472 12.34 -13.49 1.64
C ALA A 472 10.93 -14.12 1.79
N VAL A 473 10.08 -13.55 2.63
CA VAL A 473 8.71 -14.01 2.81
C VAL A 473 7.76 -13.34 1.83
N VAL A 474 6.84 -14.10 1.26
CA VAL A 474 5.74 -13.59 0.43
C VAL A 474 4.43 -13.98 1.09
N ILE A 475 3.66 -12.98 1.48
CA ILE A 475 2.36 -13.12 2.13
C ILE A 475 1.30 -12.55 1.20
N LEU A 476 0.21 -13.27 1.00
CA LEU A 476 -0.88 -12.86 0.11
C LEU A 476 -2.15 -12.61 0.93
N GLU A 477 -2.71 -11.41 0.82
CA GLU A 477 -4.08 -11.19 1.24
C GLU A 477 -5.01 -11.74 0.15
N HIS A 478 -5.36 -13.02 0.27
CA HIS A 478 -5.97 -13.74 -0.84
C HIS A 478 -7.45 -14.08 -0.64
N PHE A 479 -7.82 -14.60 0.52
CA PHE A 479 -9.19 -14.98 0.89
C PHE A 479 -9.96 -15.81 -0.17
N ALA A 480 -9.25 -16.60 -0.97
CA ALA A 480 -9.81 -17.59 -1.89
C ALA A 480 -9.25 -18.98 -1.52
N ASP A 481 -9.93 -19.66 -0.59
CA ASP A 481 -9.45 -20.91 0.01
C ASP A 481 -9.16 -22.02 -1.01
N SER A 482 -9.83 -22.01 -2.16
CA SER A 482 -9.63 -22.98 -3.25
C SER A 482 -8.22 -22.95 -3.85
N GLU A 483 -7.47 -21.85 -3.68
CA GLU A 483 -6.15 -21.61 -4.27
C GLU A 483 -5.00 -21.76 -3.26
N ASN A 484 -5.31 -21.75 -1.96
CA ASN A 484 -4.29 -21.71 -0.90
C ASN A 484 -3.24 -22.82 -1.02
N SER A 485 -3.65 -24.05 -1.38
CA SER A 485 -2.69 -25.17 -1.54
C SER A 485 -1.73 -24.97 -2.72
N ALA A 486 -2.20 -24.40 -3.84
CA ALA A 486 -1.36 -24.12 -5.00
C ALA A 486 -0.36 -23.00 -4.70
N LEU A 487 -0.81 -21.94 -4.04
CA LEU A 487 0.03 -20.80 -3.64
C LEU A 487 1.06 -21.18 -2.57
N ALA A 488 0.66 -21.99 -1.59
CA ALA A 488 1.59 -22.54 -0.59
C ALA A 488 2.69 -23.40 -1.23
N LYS A 489 2.37 -24.22 -2.23
CA LYS A 489 3.35 -25.00 -3.01
C LYS A 489 4.29 -24.13 -3.82
N ALA A 490 3.83 -22.96 -4.27
CA ALA A 490 4.67 -21.96 -4.94
C ALA A 490 5.60 -21.22 -3.96
N GLY A 491 5.45 -21.44 -2.64
CA GLY A 491 6.27 -20.82 -1.60
C GLY A 491 5.71 -19.54 -0.99
N ALA A 492 4.46 -19.19 -1.29
CA ALA A 492 3.76 -18.09 -0.64
C ALA A 492 3.08 -18.53 0.65
N LYS A 493 2.87 -17.56 1.56
CA LYS A 493 1.98 -17.67 2.70
C LYS A 493 0.71 -16.88 2.42
N VAL A 494 -0.38 -17.20 3.11
CA VAL A 494 -1.65 -16.51 2.97
C VAL A 494 -2.13 -15.98 4.32
N TRP A 495 -2.69 -14.78 4.32
CA TRP A 495 -3.32 -14.21 5.50
C TRP A 495 -4.52 -15.05 5.92
N ARG A 496 -4.66 -15.26 7.23
CA ARG A 496 -5.76 -16.02 7.80
C ARG A 496 -6.48 -15.23 8.90
N LYS A 497 -7.57 -14.62 8.49
CA LYS A 497 -8.42 -13.75 9.29
C LYS A 497 -9.24 -14.57 10.28
N CYS A 498 -9.14 -14.23 11.59
CA CYS A 498 -9.91 -14.87 12.66
C CYS A 498 -10.56 -13.84 13.61
N ILE A 499 -10.66 -12.60 13.21
CA ILE A 499 -11.07 -11.46 14.04
C ILE A 499 -12.45 -11.66 14.66
N SER A 500 -13.45 -12.06 13.86
CA SER A 500 -14.82 -12.25 14.35
C SER A 500 -14.91 -13.26 15.50
N GLN A 501 -14.14 -14.35 15.43
CA GLN A 501 -14.13 -15.39 16.44
C GLN A 501 -13.51 -14.88 17.76
N TYR A 502 -12.35 -14.22 17.67
CA TYR A 502 -11.67 -13.67 18.84
C TYR A 502 -12.47 -12.50 19.45
N ARG A 503 -13.03 -11.62 18.63
CA ARG A 503 -13.88 -10.52 19.07
C ARG A 503 -15.13 -11.03 19.79
N ASN A 504 -15.81 -12.04 19.23
CA ASN A 504 -16.96 -12.66 19.89
C ASN A 504 -16.61 -13.17 21.29
N VAL A 505 -15.46 -13.83 21.41
CA VAL A 505 -14.96 -14.32 22.71
C VAL A 505 -14.59 -13.16 23.64
N MET A 506 -13.97 -12.11 23.16
CA MET A 506 -13.64 -10.92 23.96
C MET A 506 -14.88 -10.26 24.56
N LEU A 507 -15.98 -10.21 23.80
CA LEU A 507 -17.28 -9.71 24.24
C LEU A 507 -18.04 -10.68 25.15
N GLY A 508 -17.44 -11.85 25.43
CA GLY A 508 -17.99 -12.84 26.39
C GLY A 508 -18.84 -13.91 25.74
N GLY A 509 -18.86 -14.01 24.43
CA GLY A 509 -19.43 -15.13 23.70
C GLY A 509 -18.55 -16.37 23.75
N SER A 510 -18.94 -17.39 22.95
CA SER A 510 -18.15 -18.60 22.73
C SER A 510 -17.99 -18.83 21.24
N ASP A 511 -16.78 -19.10 20.79
CA ASP A 511 -16.50 -19.33 19.39
C ASP A 511 -15.38 -20.36 19.19
N ASN A 512 -15.13 -20.73 17.94
CA ASN A 512 -14.19 -21.75 17.53
C ASN A 512 -12.98 -21.10 16.82
N PHE A 513 -11.79 -21.26 17.38
CA PHE A 513 -10.54 -20.71 16.85
C PHE A 513 -9.87 -21.59 15.77
N SER A 514 -10.50 -22.70 15.36
CA SER A 514 -9.85 -23.68 14.46
C SER A 514 -9.37 -23.08 13.13
N SER A 515 -9.97 -22.00 12.67
CA SER A 515 -9.62 -21.35 11.40
C SER A 515 -8.25 -20.68 11.37
N ILE A 516 -7.63 -20.40 12.53
CA ILE A 516 -6.32 -19.70 12.57
C ILE A 516 -5.16 -20.58 12.07
N TRP A 517 -5.38 -21.87 11.93
CA TRP A 517 -4.41 -22.85 11.52
C TRP A 517 -5.03 -23.91 10.61
N SER A 518 -4.29 -24.34 9.58
CA SER A 518 -4.80 -25.31 8.60
C SER A 518 -4.62 -26.78 9.01
N GLY A 519 -3.79 -27.04 10.00
CA GLY A 519 -3.61 -28.35 10.59
C GLY A 519 -2.65 -29.30 9.88
N ASN A 520 -2.60 -29.43 8.56
CA ASN A 520 -1.91 -30.56 7.93
C ASN A 520 -1.46 -30.35 6.49
N GLY A 521 -0.49 -31.14 6.05
CA GLY A 521 -0.09 -31.33 4.67
C GLY A 521 0.60 -30.10 4.07
N ASP A 522 0.26 -29.81 2.83
CA ASP A 522 0.86 -28.71 2.06
C ASP A 522 0.65 -27.31 2.67
N LEU A 523 -0.33 -27.18 3.56
CA LEU A 523 -0.69 -25.93 4.21
C LEU A 523 -0.02 -25.73 5.58
N PHE A 524 0.79 -26.68 6.04
CA PHE A 524 1.51 -26.52 7.31
C PHE A 524 2.44 -25.29 7.20
N GLY A 525 2.30 -24.34 8.14
CA GLY A 525 3.05 -23.08 8.12
C GLY A 525 2.66 -22.09 7.02
N ALA A 526 1.68 -22.42 6.17
CA ALA A 526 1.25 -21.54 5.08
C ALA A 526 0.39 -20.35 5.54
N TYR A 527 -0.28 -20.48 6.69
CA TYR A 527 -1.19 -19.45 7.18
C TYR A 527 -0.50 -18.49 8.15
N VAL A 528 -0.53 -17.18 7.83
CA VAL A 528 -0.26 -16.11 8.79
C VAL A 528 -1.57 -15.81 9.51
N GLY A 529 -1.73 -16.40 10.70
CA GLY A 529 -2.95 -16.27 11.49
C GLY A 529 -2.93 -15.00 12.36
N TYR A 530 -4.04 -14.28 12.42
CA TYR A 530 -4.15 -13.07 13.23
C TYR A 530 -5.52 -12.88 13.87
N MET A 531 -5.52 -12.17 15.01
CA MET A 531 -6.71 -11.83 15.78
C MET A 531 -7.23 -10.43 15.45
N GLU A 532 -6.37 -9.56 14.95
CA GLU A 532 -6.62 -8.17 14.57
C GLU A 532 -5.78 -7.79 13.36
N SER A 533 -6.27 -6.85 12.54
CA SER A 533 -5.54 -6.15 11.51
C SER A 533 -6.00 -4.69 11.45
N HIS A 534 -5.39 -3.89 10.59
CA HIS A 534 -5.78 -2.51 10.35
C HIS A 534 -7.20 -2.37 9.75
N ASP A 535 -7.72 -3.42 9.08
CA ASP A 535 -8.99 -3.41 8.34
C ASP A 535 -10.23 -3.63 9.20
N GLU A 536 -10.06 -4.09 10.44
CA GLU A 536 -11.17 -4.56 11.24
C GLU A 536 -11.25 -3.84 12.58
N GLU A 537 -12.43 -3.96 13.21
CA GLU A 537 -12.62 -3.44 14.56
C GLU A 537 -11.72 -4.16 15.57
N ARG A 538 -11.18 -3.44 16.53
CA ARG A 538 -10.35 -3.99 17.61
C ARG A 538 -11.10 -5.04 18.42
N ILE A 539 -10.44 -6.15 18.77
CA ILE A 539 -11.06 -7.18 19.59
C ILE A 539 -11.40 -6.67 21.00
N CYS A 540 -10.67 -5.70 21.51
CA CYS A 540 -10.91 -5.09 22.81
C CYS A 540 -11.98 -3.97 22.81
N TYR A 541 -12.38 -3.44 21.65
CA TYR A 541 -13.40 -2.41 21.56
C TYR A 541 -14.75 -2.93 22.07
N GLY A 542 -15.34 -2.19 23.01
CA GLY A 542 -16.59 -2.56 23.68
C GLY A 542 -16.43 -3.60 24.79
N ALA A 543 -15.27 -4.29 24.90
CA ALA A 543 -15.03 -5.26 25.95
C ALA A 543 -14.52 -4.64 27.26
N THR A 544 -13.87 -3.47 27.18
CA THR A 544 -13.17 -2.84 28.30
C THR A 544 -14.05 -1.88 29.14
N SER A 545 -15.22 -1.48 28.66
CA SER A 545 -15.93 -0.31 29.16
C SER A 545 -17.19 -0.57 29.99
N GLU A 546 -17.83 -1.78 29.95
CA GLU A 546 -19.15 -1.92 30.56
C GLU A 546 -19.38 -3.19 31.37
N ASP A 547 -20.01 -3.01 32.56
CA ASP A 547 -20.65 -4.08 33.30
C ASP A 547 -22.02 -4.40 32.64
N ALA A 548 -22.32 -5.69 32.46
CA ALA A 548 -23.60 -6.15 31.93
C ALA A 548 -24.81 -5.60 32.73
N ALA A 549 -24.57 -5.23 33.98
CA ALA A 549 -25.60 -4.62 34.85
C ALA A 549 -25.99 -3.19 34.45
N SER A 550 -25.12 -2.47 33.73
CA SER A 550 -25.38 -1.11 33.25
C SER A 550 -26.13 -1.07 31.90
N VAL A 551 -26.24 -2.20 31.21
CA VAL A 551 -26.87 -2.32 29.89
C VAL A 551 -28.39 -2.51 30.01
N SER A 552 -29.15 -1.71 29.29
CA SER A 552 -30.58 -1.92 29.12
C SER A 552 -30.88 -3.01 28.10
N TRP A 553 -31.12 -4.23 28.57
CA TRP A 553 -31.41 -5.36 27.68
C TRP A 553 -32.84 -5.37 27.17
N GLY A 554 -33.07 -5.83 25.94
CA GLY A 554 -34.38 -5.94 25.33
C GLY A 554 -34.53 -7.07 24.33
N VAL A 555 -35.76 -7.59 24.21
CA VAL A 555 -36.13 -8.54 23.15
C VAL A 555 -36.75 -7.78 22.00
N VAL A 556 -36.23 -7.97 20.80
CA VAL A 556 -36.68 -7.31 19.58
C VAL A 556 -36.84 -8.30 18.46
N GLY A 557 -37.84 -8.11 17.60
CA GLY A 557 -38.05 -9.07 16.49
C GLY A 557 -39.20 -8.67 15.56
N THR A 558 -39.62 -9.62 14.73
CA THR A 558 -40.72 -9.41 13.79
C THR A 558 -42.07 -9.07 14.48
N PHE A 559 -42.24 -9.56 15.70
CA PHE A 559 -43.46 -9.33 16.50
C PHE A 559 -43.58 -7.87 16.99
N ASN A 560 -42.53 -7.06 16.89
CA ASN A 560 -42.53 -5.64 17.27
C ASN A 560 -41.75 -4.77 16.25
N ASP A 561 -41.75 -5.21 14.97
CA ASP A 561 -41.20 -4.50 13.82
C ASP A 561 -39.71 -4.11 13.98
N TRP A 562 -38.95 -4.88 14.77
CA TRP A 562 -37.52 -4.66 15.05
C TRP A 562 -37.21 -3.28 15.67
N GLY A 563 -38.24 -2.56 16.12
CA GLY A 563 -38.09 -1.16 16.58
C GLY A 563 -38.41 -0.94 18.05
N ASN A 564 -39.36 -1.70 18.64
CA ASN A 564 -39.88 -1.48 19.99
C ASN A 564 -39.48 -2.62 20.92
N ASP A 565 -38.32 -2.52 21.53
CA ASP A 565 -37.79 -3.54 22.44
C ASP A 565 -38.76 -3.82 23.59
N VAL A 566 -39.04 -5.08 23.87
CA VAL A 566 -39.58 -5.50 25.15
C VAL A 566 -38.44 -5.49 26.16
N VAL A 567 -38.41 -4.43 26.98
CA VAL A 567 -37.31 -4.22 27.94
C VAL A 567 -37.29 -5.35 28.96
N MET A 568 -36.12 -5.91 29.21
CA MET A 568 -35.88 -6.93 30.21
C MET A 568 -35.62 -6.27 31.58
N THR A 569 -36.18 -6.84 32.60
CA THR A 569 -35.94 -6.43 33.99
C THR A 569 -34.92 -7.36 34.66
N ALA A 570 -34.12 -6.84 35.57
CA ALA A 570 -33.18 -7.64 36.34
C ALA A 570 -33.90 -8.66 37.24
N ASP A 571 -33.47 -9.89 37.17
CA ASP A 571 -33.89 -11.04 38.00
C ASP A 571 -32.67 -11.90 38.28
N ALA A 572 -31.69 -11.34 39.02
CA ALA A 572 -30.36 -11.87 39.23
C ALA A 572 -30.36 -13.39 39.49
N PRO A 573 -29.44 -14.13 38.78
CA PRO A 573 -28.40 -13.73 37.87
C PRO A 573 -28.86 -13.57 36.41
N PHE A 574 -30.14 -13.33 36.17
CA PHE A 574 -30.75 -13.19 34.85
C PHE A 574 -31.29 -11.76 34.64
N PHE A 575 -31.62 -11.48 33.39
CA PHE A 575 -32.56 -10.47 32.93
C PHE A 575 -33.78 -11.19 32.36
N VAL A 576 -34.98 -10.64 32.51
CA VAL A 576 -36.24 -11.29 32.05
C VAL A 576 -37.18 -10.34 31.36
N ALA A 577 -37.69 -10.75 30.20
CA ALA A 577 -38.87 -10.18 29.55
C ALA A 577 -40.06 -11.14 29.77
N LYS A 578 -41.04 -10.73 30.58
CA LYS A 578 -42.20 -11.57 30.94
C LYS A 578 -43.34 -11.41 29.96
N GLY A 579 -44.03 -12.50 29.69
CA GLY A 579 -45.30 -12.49 28.94
C GLY A 579 -45.15 -12.14 27.46
N VAL A 580 -44.01 -12.41 26.85
CA VAL A 580 -43.79 -12.15 25.42
C VAL A 580 -44.58 -13.16 24.60
N THR A 581 -45.52 -12.70 23.75
CA THR A 581 -46.32 -13.55 22.87
C THR A 581 -45.68 -13.62 21.50
N LEU A 582 -45.35 -14.83 21.08
CA LEU A 582 -44.68 -15.12 19.80
C LEU A 582 -45.52 -16.09 18.99
N THR A 583 -45.58 -15.90 17.67
CA THR A 583 -46.07 -16.90 16.72
C THR A 583 -44.97 -17.87 16.33
N ALA A 584 -45.28 -18.94 15.64
CA ALA A 584 -44.24 -19.87 15.13
C ALA A 584 -43.39 -19.29 13.97
N ALA A 585 -43.84 -18.17 13.41
CA ALA A 585 -43.15 -17.46 12.31
C ALA A 585 -42.30 -16.28 12.84
N ASP A 586 -42.46 -15.89 14.09
CA ASP A 586 -41.72 -14.77 14.63
C ASP A 586 -40.24 -15.11 14.81
N MET A 587 -39.43 -14.17 14.38
CA MET A 587 -37.97 -14.15 14.58
C MET A 587 -37.60 -13.02 15.54
N PHE A 588 -36.67 -13.28 16.43
CA PHE A 588 -36.26 -12.29 17.41
C PHE A 588 -34.78 -12.41 17.80
N LYS A 589 -34.27 -11.36 18.40
CA LYS A 589 -32.91 -11.26 19.00
C LYS A 589 -32.99 -10.60 20.36
N ILE A 590 -31.88 -10.64 21.08
CA ILE A 590 -31.69 -9.85 22.29
C ILE A 590 -30.62 -8.81 21.96
N ARG A 591 -30.91 -7.55 22.29
CA ARG A 591 -29.94 -6.47 22.15
C ARG A 591 -29.86 -5.60 23.41
N GLY A 592 -28.70 -4.98 23.59
CA GLY A 592 -28.47 -3.99 24.64
C GLY A 592 -28.64 -2.57 24.14
N ASN A 593 -29.08 -1.65 24.99
CA ASN A 593 -29.20 -0.23 24.75
C ASN A 593 -29.96 0.18 23.48
N LYS A 594 -30.76 -0.72 22.92
CA LYS A 594 -31.44 -0.60 21.61
C LYS A 594 -30.48 -0.46 20.42
N GLU A 595 -29.24 -0.91 20.57
CA GLU A 595 -28.19 -0.80 19.56
C GLU A 595 -27.99 -2.11 18.81
N TRP A 596 -27.58 -2.00 17.55
CA TRP A 596 -27.18 -3.11 16.69
C TRP A 596 -25.66 -3.21 16.56
N ASN A 597 -24.94 -3.08 17.69
CA ASN A 597 -23.51 -3.26 17.67
C ASN A 597 -23.11 -4.67 18.16
N ASP A 598 -21.89 -5.05 17.89
CA ASP A 598 -21.38 -6.39 18.16
C ASP A 598 -21.33 -6.75 19.64
N ALA A 599 -21.18 -5.75 20.52
CA ALA A 599 -21.11 -5.97 21.97
C ALA A 599 -22.47 -6.35 22.58
N TYR A 600 -23.58 -6.01 21.91
CA TYR A 600 -24.94 -6.11 22.48
C TYR A 600 -25.93 -6.89 21.62
N ASN A 601 -25.49 -7.47 20.50
CA ASN A 601 -26.38 -8.16 19.57
C ASN A 601 -26.29 -9.68 19.74
N TYR A 602 -27.27 -10.28 20.42
CA TYR A 602 -27.30 -11.72 20.73
C TYR A 602 -28.34 -12.45 19.90
N GLY A 603 -27.98 -13.59 19.33
CA GLY A 603 -28.87 -14.41 18.53
C GLY A 603 -28.43 -15.87 18.49
N ALA A 604 -29.01 -16.66 17.58
CA ALA A 604 -28.60 -18.03 17.32
C ALA A 604 -27.39 -18.12 16.40
N SER A 605 -26.80 -19.31 16.29
CA SER A 605 -25.74 -19.63 15.33
C SER A 605 -26.25 -19.82 13.89
N SER A 606 -27.57 -19.99 13.71
CA SER A 606 -28.22 -20.11 12.41
C SER A 606 -29.58 -19.42 12.38
N LYS A 607 -29.95 -18.85 11.24
CA LYS A 607 -31.20 -18.10 11.06
C LYS A 607 -32.42 -18.96 11.32
N GLY A 608 -33.34 -18.44 12.17
CA GLY A 608 -34.58 -19.08 12.49
C GLY A 608 -34.45 -20.33 13.39
N TYR A 609 -33.33 -20.45 14.11
CA TYR A 609 -33.13 -21.56 15.06
C TYR A 609 -34.23 -21.55 16.10
N LYS A 610 -34.94 -22.68 16.23
CA LYS A 610 -36.02 -22.88 17.20
C LYS A 610 -35.45 -23.17 18.57
N LEU A 611 -35.59 -22.24 19.50
CA LEU A 611 -35.08 -22.39 20.84
C LEU A 611 -35.77 -23.54 21.59
N PRO A 612 -35.04 -24.29 22.42
CA PRO A 612 -35.64 -25.31 23.29
C PRO A 612 -36.51 -24.63 24.35
N LYS A 613 -37.65 -25.23 24.63
CA LYS A 613 -38.58 -24.78 25.70
C LYS A 613 -38.08 -25.25 27.07
N ASN A 614 -38.09 -24.34 28.05
CA ASN A 614 -37.67 -24.58 29.44
C ASN A 614 -36.22 -25.10 29.59
N SER A 615 -35.34 -24.76 28.66
CA SER A 615 -33.92 -25.14 28.67
C SER A 615 -33.05 -24.02 28.07
N GLY A 616 -31.82 -23.88 28.58
CA GLY A 616 -30.91 -22.86 28.13
C GLY A 616 -30.30 -23.15 26.74
N TYR A 617 -30.21 -22.11 25.92
CA TYR A 617 -29.52 -22.14 24.62
C TYR A 617 -28.34 -21.19 24.65
N THR A 618 -27.17 -21.64 24.25
CA THR A 618 -25.97 -20.80 24.14
C THR A 618 -26.07 -19.93 22.91
N LEU A 619 -25.95 -18.63 23.12
CA LEU A 619 -26.10 -17.58 22.10
C LEU A 619 -24.80 -17.35 21.35
N THR A 620 -24.92 -16.82 20.15
CA THR A 620 -23.86 -16.17 19.37
C THR A 620 -23.98 -14.66 19.58
N LEU A 621 -22.86 -13.99 19.76
CA LEU A 621 -22.79 -12.54 19.96
C LEU A 621 -22.22 -11.88 18.70
N GLY A 622 -22.65 -10.65 18.41
CA GLY A 622 -22.09 -9.79 17.37
C GLY A 622 -22.63 -10.04 15.97
N ALA A 623 -21.86 -9.66 14.97
CA ALA A 623 -22.25 -9.69 13.55
C ALA A 623 -22.62 -11.08 13.03
N SER A 624 -22.05 -12.13 13.58
CA SER A 624 -22.36 -13.53 13.22
C SER A 624 -23.65 -14.05 13.82
N SER A 625 -24.26 -13.32 14.78
CA SER A 625 -25.50 -13.73 15.42
C SER A 625 -26.68 -13.71 14.44
N GLN A 626 -27.48 -14.79 14.45
CA GLN A 626 -28.64 -14.96 13.57
C GLN A 626 -29.93 -14.89 14.39
N ASP A 627 -31.07 -14.63 13.71
CA ASP A 627 -32.37 -14.55 14.34
C ASP A 627 -32.78 -15.89 14.96
N MET A 628 -33.38 -15.84 16.17
CA MET A 628 -33.96 -16.98 16.89
C MET A 628 -35.46 -17.07 16.61
N ALA A 629 -36.02 -18.24 16.82
CA ALA A 629 -37.45 -18.47 16.72
C ALA A 629 -38.00 -19.25 17.94
N ALA A 630 -39.27 -19.08 18.27
CA ALA A 630 -39.93 -19.91 19.25
C ALA A 630 -40.22 -21.33 18.67
N PRO A 631 -40.23 -22.38 19.50
CA PRO A 631 -40.52 -23.73 19.03
C PRO A 631 -41.99 -23.90 18.55
N ALA A 632 -42.91 -23.13 19.12
CA ALA A 632 -44.32 -23.07 18.81
C ALA A 632 -44.91 -21.68 19.14
N ALA A 633 -46.09 -21.38 18.61
CA ALA A 633 -46.82 -20.19 19.04
C ALA A 633 -47.19 -20.28 20.55
N GLY A 634 -47.06 -19.19 21.30
CA GLY A 634 -47.32 -19.15 22.71
C GLY A 634 -46.84 -17.89 23.40
N THR A 635 -47.16 -17.78 24.68
CA THR A 635 -46.60 -16.74 25.55
C THR A 635 -45.47 -17.32 26.37
N TYR A 636 -44.39 -16.58 26.49
CA TYR A 636 -43.13 -17.02 27.11
C TYR A 636 -42.58 -15.95 28.04
N ASP A 637 -41.92 -16.40 29.12
CA ASP A 637 -41.01 -15.57 29.89
C ASP A 637 -39.61 -15.83 29.35
N ILE A 638 -38.98 -14.79 28.71
CA ILE A 638 -37.69 -14.91 28.08
C ILE A 638 -36.62 -14.45 29.07
N TYR A 639 -35.86 -15.41 29.58
CA TYR A 639 -34.70 -15.14 30.44
C TYR A 639 -33.42 -15.05 29.62
N PHE A 640 -32.57 -14.15 30.02
CA PHE A 640 -31.26 -13.94 29.40
C PHE A 640 -30.19 -13.73 30.45
N SER A 641 -29.03 -14.34 30.25
CA SER A 641 -27.85 -14.02 31.03
C SER A 641 -26.69 -13.73 30.09
N PRO A 642 -26.19 -12.47 30.05
CA PRO A 642 -24.97 -12.15 29.32
C PRO A 642 -23.76 -12.90 29.89
N ASP A 643 -23.71 -13.17 31.20
CA ASP A 643 -22.62 -13.88 31.86
C ASP A 643 -22.53 -15.34 31.44
N ALA A 644 -23.68 -15.99 31.21
CA ALA A 644 -23.73 -17.34 30.67
C ALA A 644 -23.68 -17.34 29.12
N CYS A 645 -23.85 -16.21 28.48
CA CYS A 645 -24.13 -16.07 27.03
C CYS A 645 -25.27 -16.98 26.59
N LYS A 646 -26.38 -16.99 27.36
CA LYS A 646 -27.51 -17.91 27.17
C LYS A 646 -28.85 -17.22 27.24
N VAL A 647 -29.82 -17.80 26.52
CA VAL A 647 -31.23 -17.45 26.58
C VAL A 647 -32.03 -18.70 26.97
N TRP A 648 -33.15 -18.49 27.76
CA TRP A 648 -34.11 -19.49 28.12
C TRP A 648 -35.48 -19.03 27.72
N LEU A 649 -36.23 -19.86 27.00
CA LEU A 649 -37.62 -19.63 26.63
C LEU A 649 -38.48 -20.44 27.57
N MET A 650 -38.96 -19.78 28.66
CA MET A 650 -39.65 -20.45 29.74
C MET A 650 -41.17 -20.35 29.60
N GLU A 651 -41.90 -21.32 30.11
CA GLU A 651 -43.36 -21.16 30.33
C GLU A 651 -43.62 -20.03 31.33
N PRO A 652 -44.72 -19.28 31.16
CA PRO A 652 -45.03 -18.21 32.08
C PRO A 652 -45.01 -18.64 33.58
N GLY A 653 -44.24 -17.91 34.36
CA GLY A 653 -44.10 -18.19 35.80
C GLY A 653 -43.03 -19.22 36.14
N LYS A 654 -42.34 -19.84 35.16
CA LYS A 654 -41.18 -20.69 35.39
C LYS A 654 -39.89 -19.87 35.24
N ARG A 655 -38.88 -20.20 36.04
CA ARG A 655 -37.57 -19.55 36.09
C ARG A 655 -36.48 -20.58 35.94
N PRO A 656 -35.37 -20.27 35.22
CA PRO A 656 -34.15 -21.13 35.17
C PRO A 656 -33.50 -21.24 36.55
N ALA A 657 -32.75 -22.30 36.80
CA ALA A 657 -32.01 -22.41 38.05
C ALA A 657 -30.76 -21.49 38.05
N ASP A 658 -30.49 -20.82 39.18
CA ASP A 658 -29.32 -19.91 39.31
C ASP A 658 -27.99 -20.59 39.00
N SER A 659 -27.88 -21.89 39.26
CA SER A 659 -26.72 -22.69 38.97
C SER A 659 -26.38 -22.86 37.48
N GLU A 660 -27.30 -22.42 36.57
CA GLU A 660 -27.05 -22.42 35.14
C GLU A 660 -26.21 -21.20 34.69
N VAL A 661 -26.04 -20.20 35.58
CA VAL A 661 -25.23 -19.01 35.36
C VAL A 661 -23.96 -19.12 36.19
N PRO A 662 -22.75 -19.04 35.54
CA PRO A 662 -21.48 -19.02 36.28
C PRO A 662 -21.45 -17.84 37.27
N ALA A 663 -20.80 -18.04 38.42
CA ALA A 663 -20.53 -16.93 39.33
C ALA A 663 -19.68 -15.88 38.64
N THR A 664 -20.13 -14.63 38.61
CA THR A 664 -19.35 -13.52 38.03
C THR A 664 -18.18 -13.16 38.91
N ASP A 665 -17.03 -12.88 38.32
CA ASP A 665 -15.88 -12.29 39.01
C ASP A 665 -16.21 -10.80 39.30
N ASN A 666 -16.15 -10.37 40.55
CA ASN A 666 -16.33 -8.98 40.94
C ASN A 666 -15.11 -8.08 40.61
N GLU A 667 -14.46 -8.34 39.47
CA GLU A 667 -13.31 -7.58 39.01
C GLU A 667 -13.76 -6.47 38.04
N ALA A 668 -12.98 -5.39 37.97
CA ALA A 668 -13.23 -4.32 37.01
C ALA A 668 -13.26 -4.85 35.55
N PRO A 669 -14.11 -4.32 34.67
CA PRO A 669 -14.23 -4.74 33.29
C PRO A 669 -12.87 -4.76 32.54
N LEU A 670 -12.02 -3.76 32.77
CA LEU A 670 -10.67 -3.71 32.20
C LEU A 670 -9.82 -4.92 32.58
N ALA A 671 -9.75 -5.28 33.87
CA ALA A 671 -8.95 -6.41 34.36
C ALA A 671 -9.42 -7.75 33.74
N ARG A 672 -10.75 -7.95 33.67
CA ARG A 672 -11.35 -9.13 33.01
C ARG A 672 -11.02 -9.19 31.53
N SER A 673 -11.11 -8.06 30.82
CA SER A 673 -10.86 -7.99 29.38
C SER A 673 -9.38 -8.21 29.06
N MET A 674 -8.46 -7.62 29.80
CA MET A 674 -7.04 -7.83 29.59
C MET A 674 -6.62 -9.27 29.87
N ARG A 675 -7.16 -9.89 30.92
CA ARG A 675 -6.94 -11.33 31.20
C ARG A 675 -7.46 -12.21 30.06
N ARG A 676 -8.65 -11.89 29.51
CA ARG A 676 -9.24 -12.62 28.37
C ARG A 676 -8.46 -12.43 27.10
N ALA A 677 -7.96 -11.21 26.83
CA ALA A 677 -7.06 -10.93 25.72
C ALA A 677 -5.76 -11.76 25.80
N GLY A 678 -5.22 -11.92 27.02
CA GLY A 678 -4.08 -12.80 27.26
C GLY A 678 -4.37 -14.26 26.93
N SER A 679 -5.57 -14.78 27.26
CA SER A 679 -5.99 -16.12 26.83
C SER A 679 -6.16 -16.23 25.31
N CYS A 680 -6.73 -15.22 24.67
CA CYS A 680 -6.81 -15.16 23.20
C CYS A 680 -5.41 -15.19 22.58
N ALA A 681 -4.47 -14.39 23.10
CA ALA A 681 -3.08 -14.39 22.67
C ALA A 681 -2.42 -15.78 22.82
N ALA A 682 -2.64 -16.49 23.96
CA ALA A 682 -2.09 -17.83 24.17
C ALA A 682 -2.60 -18.82 23.11
N PHE A 683 -3.89 -18.78 22.79
CA PHE A 683 -4.53 -19.64 21.78
C PHE A 683 -4.36 -19.15 20.32
N SER A 684 -3.66 -18.05 20.11
CA SER A 684 -3.16 -17.62 18.82
C SER A 684 -1.67 -17.93 18.67
N LEU A 685 -0.83 -17.41 19.57
CA LEU A 685 0.63 -17.48 19.48
C LEU A 685 1.21 -18.88 19.69
N LEU A 686 0.53 -19.75 20.46
CA LEU A 686 0.97 -21.13 20.74
C LEU A 686 0.40 -22.16 19.76
N VAL A 687 -0.14 -21.72 18.63
CA VAL A 687 -0.58 -22.57 17.52
C VAL A 687 0.47 -22.51 16.41
N PRO A 688 0.79 -23.64 15.71
CA PRO A 688 1.80 -23.64 14.65
C PRO A 688 1.58 -22.63 13.52
N GLY A 689 2.65 -22.29 12.79
CA GLY A 689 2.68 -21.33 11.69
C GLY A 689 2.87 -19.88 12.14
N PRO A 690 3.24 -18.99 11.22
CA PRO A 690 3.49 -17.58 11.52
C PRO A 690 2.24 -16.88 12.04
N LYS A 691 2.45 -15.85 12.85
CA LYS A 691 1.38 -15.05 13.49
C LYS A 691 1.62 -13.57 13.27
N MET A 692 0.54 -12.81 13.23
CA MET A 692 0.61 -11.35 13.15
C MET A 692 -0.14 -10.71 14.33
N ILE A 693 0.43 -9.63 14.84
CA ILE A 693 -0.11 -8.77 15.88
C ILE A 693 -0.26 -7.37 15.26
N TRP A 694 -1.47 -6.84 15.22
CA TRP A 694 -1.69 -5.45 14.84
C TRP A 694 -1.24 -4.52 15.96
N GLN A 695 -0.52 -3.44 15.61
CA GLN A 695 0.05 -2.48 16.58
C GLN A 695 -0.92 -2.18 17.73
N PHE A 696 -0.40 -2.28 18.95
CA PHE A 696 -1.12 -2.01 20.22
C PHE A 696 -2.16 -3.07 20.63
N GLY A 697 -2.35 -4.17 19.88
CA GLY A 697 -3.18 -5.30 20.31
C GLY A 697 -2.65 -5.93 21.60
N GLU A 698 -1.32 -5.93 21.79
CA GLU A 698 -0.62 -6.45 22.96
C GLU A 698 -0.81 -5.60 24.24
N ILE A 699 -1.36 -4.40 24.13
CA ILE A 699 -1.79 -3.58 25.26
C ILE A 699 -3.31 -3.41 25.31
N GLY A 700 -4.02 -4.20 24.52
CA GLY A 700 -5.46 -4.21 24.46
C GLY A 700 -6.07 -2.90 23.97
N TYR A 701 -5.54 -2.37 22.85
CA TYR A 701 -6.05 -1.14 22.25
C TYR A 701 -7.53 -1.27 21.92
N ASP A 702 -8.35 -0.34 22.40
CA ASP A 702 -9.80 -0.41 22.39
C ASP A 702 -10.50 0.83 21.78
N VAL A 703 -9.74 1.62 21.02
CA VAL A 703 -10.31 2.71 20.22
C VAL A 703 -10.90 2.11 18.94
N THR A 704 -12.14 2.54 18.61
CA THR A 704 -12.82 2.04 17.42
C THR A 704 -12.10 2.40 16.12
N ILE A 705 -12.21 1.52 15.11
CA ILE A 705 -11.71 1.79 13.77
C ILE A 705 -12.38 3.02 13.14
N GLU A 706 -13.59 3.38 13.59
CA GLU A 706 -14.34 4.55 13.10
C GLU A 706 -13.92 5.87 13.78
N GLU A 707 -12.98 5.84 14.74
CA GLU A 707 -12.43 7.06 15.35
C GLU A 707 -11.78 7.95 14.29
N ASN A 708 -12.28 9.20 14.16
CA ASN A 708 -11.92 10.14 13.09
C ASN A 708 -12.23 9.64 11.66
N GLY A 709 -13.15 8.68 11.52
CA GLY A 709 -13.44 7.93 10.29
C GLY A 709 -12.52 6.72 10.11
N ARG A 710 -12.98 5.73 9.32
CA ARG A 710 -12.31 4.42 9.16
C ARG A 710 -10.82 4.54 8.86
N THR A 711 -10.44 5.35 7.88
CA THR A 711 -9.06 5.59 7.48
C THR A 711 -8.40 6.79 8.17
N GLY A 712 -9.12 7.46 9.06
CA GLY A 712 -8.64 8.63 9.79
C GLY A 712 -7.57 8.27 10.82
N ARG A 713 -6.80 9.28 11.22
CA ARG A 713 -5.69 9.13 12.19
C ARG A 713 -6.19 8.63 13.54
N LYS A 714 -5.56 7.58 14.06
CA LYS A 714 -5.88 7.00 15.37
C LYS A 714 -5.04 7.62 16.48
N PRO A 715 -5.61 7.83 17.69
CA PRO A 715 -4.85 8.39 18.81
C PRO A 715 -3.79 7.40 19.30
N VAL A 716 -2.58 7.91 19.54
CA VAL A 716 -1.48 7.14 20.13
C VAL A 716 -1.64 7.12 21.64
N LYS A 717 -1.88 5.95 22.22
CA LYS A 717 -2.15 5.77 23.66
C LYS A 717 -1.10 4.92 24.39
N THR A 718 0.02 4.61 23.76
CA THR A 718 1.04 3.69 24.30
C THR A 718 1.48 4.06 25.69
N ALA A 719 1.87 5.31 25.92
CA ALA A 719 2.36 5.76 27.24
C ALA A 719 1.25 5.71 28.30
N GLU A 720 0.01 6.11 27.94
CA GLU A 720 -1.16 6.07 28.84
C GLU A 720 -1.47 4.61 29.22
N TYR A 721 -1.54 3.72 28.25
CA TYR A 721 -1.95 2.33 28.44
C TYR A 721 -0.87 1.52 29.16
N MET A 722 0.40 1.72 28.85
CA MET A 722 1.50 1.06 29.56
C MET A 722 1.65 1.49 31.03
N ALA A 723 1.07 2.63 31.41
CA ALA A 723 0.99 3.06 32.81
C ALA A 723 -0.13 2.34 33.60
N MET A 724 -1.06 1.65 32.92
CA MET A 724 -2.14 0.89 33.54
C MET A 724 -1.65 -0.54 33.86
N PRO A 725 -1.71 -1.00 35.13
CA PRO A 725 -1.18 -2.31 35.51
C PRO A 725 -1.77 -3.48 34.69
N GLU A 726 -3.07 -3.44 34.41
CA GLU A 726 -3.78 -4.49 33.68
C GLU A 726 -3.31 -4.61 32.24
N ARG A 727 -3.08 -3.49 31.56
CA ARG A 727 -2.60 -3.44 30.17
C ARG A 727 -1.12 -3.80 30.08
N LYS A 728 -0.32 -3.35 31.07
CA LYS A 728 1.10 -3.76 31.18
C LYS A 728 1.21 -5.27 31.40
N ALA A 729 0.34 -5.86 32.24
CA ALA A 729 0.30 -7.30 32.46
C ALA A 729 -0.08 -8.08 31.18
N LEU A 730 -0.94 -7.49 30.32
CA LEU A 730 -1.24 -8.07 29.00
C LEU A 730 0.00 -8.05 28.10
N TYR A 731 0.70 -6.90 28.01
CA TYR A 731 1.98 -6.79 27.28
C TYR A 731 2.98 -7.85 27.75
N ASP A 732 3.15 -7.98 29.08
CA ASP A 732 4.07 -9.00 29.66
C ASP A 732 3.62 -10.44 29.33
N THR A 733 2.31 -10.67 29.21
CA THR A 733 1.76 -11.95 28.78
C THR A 733 2.13 -12.25 27.32
N TYR A 734 1.95 -11.29 26.41
CA TYR A 734 2.38 -11.43 25.01
C TYR A 734 3.89 -11.69 24.91
N ALA A 735 4.70 -10.86 25.59
CA ALA A 735 6.15 -11.04 25.62
C ALA A 735 6.56 -12.43 26.15
N GLY A 736 5.91 -12.91 27.23
CA GLY A 736 6.17 -14.23 27.78
C GLY A 736 5.77 -15.40 26.88
N LEU A 737 4.67 -15.23 26.12
CA LEU A 737 4.21 -16.23 25.13
C LEU A 737 5.14 -16.26 23.90
N ILE A 738 5.58 -15.11 23.43
CA ILE A 738 6.52 -15.00 22.31
C ILE A 738 7.88 -15.57 22.73
N ALA A 739 8.38 -15.21 23.92
CA ALA A 739 9.61 -15.75 24.46
C ALA A 739 9.55 -17.29 24.62
N PHE A 740 8.39 -17.84 25.02
CA PHE A 740 8.18 -19.29 25.05
C PHE A 740 8.33 -19.90 23.65
N ARG A 741 7.66 -19.29 22.64
CA ARG A 741 7.70 -19.75 21.25
C ARG A 741 9.12 -19.72 20.69
N MET A 742 9.81 -18.59 20.82
CA MET A 742 11.18 -18.41 20.32
C MET A 742 12.20 -19.32 21.00
N ALA A 743 12.03 -19.60 22.28
CA ALA A 743 12.91 -20.53 23.01
C ALA A 743 12.64 -22.01 22.68
N ASN A 744 11.49 -22.32 22.08
CA ASN A 744 11.05 -23.69 21.86
C ASN A 744 10.48 -23.92 20.44
N PRO A 745 11.18 -23.56 19.36
CA PRO A 745 10.65 -23.57 17.99
C PRO A 745 10.22 -24.97 17.54
N ARG A 746 10.89 -26.05 18.05
CA ARG A 746 10.56 -27.42 17.71
C ARG A 746 9.10 -27.83 18.00
N PHE A 747 8.41 -27.19 18.92
CA PHE A 747 6.98 -27.43 19.15
C PHE A 747 6.06 -26.93 18.04
N PHE A 748 6.56 -26.02 17.20
CA PHE A 748 5.79 -25.41 16.11
C PHE A 748 6.15 -25.97 14.74
N ASP A 749 7.05 -26.97 14.70
CA ASP A 749 7.44 -27.74 13.53
C ASP A 749 6.41 -28.81 13.17
N LYS A 750 6.43 -29.24 11.90
CA LYS A 750 5.59 -30.34 11.38
C LYS A 750 5.80 -31.69 12.08
N ASP A 751 6.95 -31.89 12.73
CA ASP A 751 7.31 -33.14 13.43
C ASP A 751 6.74 -33.18 14.85
N ALA A 752 6.23 -32.08 15.38
CA ALA A 752 5.57 -32.04 16.66
C ALA A 752 4.17 -32.68 16.59
N THR A 753 3.80 -33.38 17.64
CA THR A 753 2.41 -33.87 17.80
C THR A 753 1.60 -32.76 18.44
N PHE A 754 0.81 -32.05 17.63
CA PHE A 754 -0.06 -30.98 18.06
C PHE A 754 -1.53 -31.42 18.06
N ASP A 755 -2.20 -31.27 19.21
CA ASP A 755 -3.61 -31.56 19.42
C ASP A 755 -4.26 -30.41 20.21
N TRP A 756 -5.45 -29.98 19.81
CA TRP A 756 -6.13 -28.89 20.50
C TRP A 756 -7.66 -28.98 20.45
N THR A 757 -8.29 -28.38 21.44
CA THR A 757 -9.74 -28.13 21.50
C THR A 757 -10.00 -26.65 21.37
N PRO A 758 -10.22 -26.13 20.15
CA PRO A 758 -10.37 -24.70 19.90
C PRO A 758 -11.77 -24.15 20.18
N ALA A 759 -12.76 -25.01 20.38
CA ALA A 759 -14.16 -24.66 20.58
C ALA A 759 -14.59 -24.81 22.05
N GLY A 760 -15.74 -24.24 22.39
CA GLY A 760 -16.31 -24.31 23.73
C GLY A 760 -15.71 -23.29 24.70
N THR A 761 -16.22 -23.30 25.96
CA THR A 761 -15.76 -22.38 27.01
C THR A 761 -14.47 -22.82 27.69
N THR A 762 -14.13 -24.11 27.64
CA THR A 762 -12.79 -24.63 28.06
C THR A 762 -12.05 -25.00 26.80
N LYS A 763 -10.96 -24.31 26.52
CA LYS A 763 -10.09 -24.61 25.38
C LYS A 763 -8.77 -25.18 25.85
N VAL A 764 -8.16 -26.06 25.03
CA VAL A 764 -6.94 -26.80 25.39
C VAL A 764 -6.00 -26.85 24.20
N ILE A 765 -4.69 -26.70 24.45
CA ILE A 765 -3.61 -27.06 23.51
C ILE A 765 -2.75 -28.13 24.19
N LYS A 766 -2.37 -29.16 23.42
CA LYS A 766 -1.40 -30.19 23.79
C LYS A 766 -0.37 -30.28 22.69
N CYS A 767 0.89 -30.19 23.05
CA CYS A 767 1.95 -30.39 22.08
C CYS A 767 3.08 -31.20 22.66
N THR A 768 3.63 -32.12 21.86
CA THR A 768 4.73 -33.01 22.25
C THR A 768 5.75 -33.12 21.13
N VAL A 769 7.01 -32.94 21.46
CA VAL A 769 8.15 -33.15 20.57
C VAL A 769 9.39 -33.56 21.40
N ASP A 770 10.20 -34.46 20.89
CA ASP A 770 11.48 -34.88 21.50
C ASP A 770 11.36 -35.26 23.00
N GLY A 771 10.24 -35.87 23.40
CA GLY A 771 9.96 -36.27 24.79
C GLY A 771 9.54 -35.12 25.72
N LYS A 772 9.54 -33.90 25.27
CA LYS A 772 9.03 -32.72 25.99
C LYS A 772 7.60 -32.45 25.58
N SER A 773 6.82 -31.87 26.49
CA SER A 773 5.43 -31.47 26.16
C SER A 773 5.07 -30.17 26.85
N PHE A 774 4.29 -29.36 26.15
CA PHE A 774 3.56 -28.27 26.80
C PHE A 774 2.04 -28.49 26.75
N TYR A 775 1.36 -27.89 27.69
CA TYR A 775 -0.08 -27.98 27.87
C TYR A 775 -0.68 -26.63 28.22
N VAL A 776 -1.64 -26.17 27.44
CA VAL A 776 -2.39 -24.95 27.71
C VAL A 776 -3.83 -25.32 28.01
N ILE A 777 -4.40 -24.70 29.04
CA ILE A 777 -5.82 -24.77 29.33
C ILE A 777 -6.33 -23.37 29.66
N GLY A 778 -7.46 -22.99 29.07
CA GLY A 778 -8.07 -21.67 29.26
C GLY A 778 -9.57 -21.78 29.55
N ASN A 779 -10.05 -20.91 30.46
CA ASN A 779 -11.46 -20.70 30.71
C ASN A 779 -11.95 -19.47 29.92
N PHE A 780 -12.69 -19.70 28.87
CA PHE A 780 -13.26 -18.65 27.99
C PHE A 780 -14.70 -18.27 28.35
N SER A 781 -15.22 -18.76 29.48
CA SER A 781 -16.50 -18.27 30.03
C SER A 781 -16.32 -16.90 30.70
N ARG A 782 -17.43 -16.25 31.03
CA ARG A 782 -17.38 -14.97 31.76
C ARG A 782 -17.03 -15.11 33.25
N GLY A 783 -17.37 -16.23 33.86
CA GLY A 783 -17.18 -16.45 35.30
C GLY A 783 -16.14 -17.51 35.62
N THR A 784 -15.79 -17.64 36.89
CA THR A 784 -14.89 -18.63 37.43
C THR A 784 -15.43 -20.05 37.23
N GLN A 785 -14.61 -20.95 36.73
CA GLN A 785 -14.96 -22.36 36.53
C GLN A 785 -13.89 -23.28 37.13
N THR A 786 -14.35 -24.46 37.62
CA THR A 786 -13.46 -25.56 37.94
C THR A 786 -13.32 -26.46 36.71
N VAL A 787 -12.11 -26.53 36.15
CA VAL A 787 -11.77 -27.31 34.97
C VAL A 787 -10.77 -28.42 35.33
N THR A 788 -10.79 -29.52 34.58
CA THR A 788 -9.83 -30.60 34.78
C THR A 788 -8.72 -30.50 33.73
N ALA A 789 -7.50 -30.18 34.15
CA ALA A 789 -6.32 -30.29 33.30
C ALA A 789 -5.99 -31.75 33.06
N THR A 790 -5.78 -32.15 31.80
CA THR A 790 -5.40 -33.49 31.36
C THR A 790 -4.26 -33.40 30.36
N PRO A 791 -3.03 -33.18 30.83
CA PRO A 791 -1.88 -33.02 29.93
C PRO A 791 -1.58 -34.33 29.15
N PRO A 792 -0.72 -34.25 28.09
CA PRO A 792 -0.44 -35.38 27.20
C PRO A 792 0.11 -36.62 27.91
N SER A 793 0.81 -36.46 29.02
CA SER A 793 1.45 -37.56 29.76
C SER A 793 1.31 -37.41 31.28
N SER A 794 1.44 -38.50 32.02
CA SER A 794 1.61 -38.43 33.47
C SER A 794 3.02 -37.96 33.80
N GLY A 795 3.17 -37.11 34.78
CA GLY A 795 4.47 -36.54 35.17
C GLY A 795 4.32 -35.27 36.01
N THR A 796 5.42 -34.60 36.24
CA THR A 796 5.43 -33.29 36.91
C THR A 796 5.25 -32.19 35.85
N TRP A 797 4.31 -31.32 36.08
CA TRP A 797 3.96 -30.22 35.23
C TRP A 797 4.10 -28.88 35.98
N THR A 798 4.93 -28.00 35.46
CA THR A 798 5.24 -26.72 36.10
C THR A 798 4.66 -25.60 35.24
N ASN A 799 4.00 -24.65 35.87
CA ASN A 799 3.49 -23.47 35.16
C ASN A 799 4.66 -22.64 34.63
N TRP A 800 4.58 -22.24 33.35
CA TRP A 800 5.62 -21.47 32.69
C TRP A 800 5.77 -20.08 33.26
N PHE A 801 4.67 -19.41 33.57
CA PHE A 801 4.65 -18.05 34.08
C PHE A 801 4.88 -17.96 35.60
N ASP A 802 4.44 -19.01 36.35
CA ASP A 802 4.63 -19.12 37.78
C ASP A 802 5.30 -20.46 38.14
N LYS A 803 6.61 -20.44 38.22
CA LYS A 803 7.42 -21.64 38.50
C LYS A 803 7.14 -22.26 39.89
N THR A 804 6.40 -21.54 40.76
CA THR A 804 6.00 -22.07 42.08
C THR A 804 4.74 -22.96 41.98
N GLU A 805 3.95 -22.77 40.91
CA GLU A 805 2.76 -23.58 40.65
C GLU A 805 3.14 -24.84 39.86
N SER A 806 2.97 -25.99 40.46
CA SER A 806 3.21 -27.28 39.81
C SER A 806 2.22 -28.35 40.29
N PHE A 807 2.13 -29.43 39.54
CA PHE A 807 1.43 -30.66 39.96
C PHE A 807 2.08 -31.91 39.37
N THR A 808 1.83 -33.05 40.01
CA THR A 808 2.30 -34.33 39.51
C THR A 808 1.09 -35.25 39.32
N GLY A 809 1.05 -35.93 38.17
CA GLY A 809 -0.03 -36.87 37.82
C GLY A 809 -0.46 -36.77 36.37
N SER A 810 -1.56 -37.43 36.03
CA SER A 810 -2.20 -37.44 34.72
C SER A 810 -3.35 -36.42 34.61
N SER A 811 -3.75 -35.86 35.77
CA SER A 811 -4.80 -34.83 35.80
C SER A 811 -4.72 -33.96 37.04
N LYS A 812 -5.27 -32.74 36.96
CA LYS A 812 -5.39 -31.77 38.06
C LYS A 812 -6.70 -31.00 37.94
N SER A 813 -7.44 -30.89 39.03
CA SER A 813 -8.56 -29.92 39.09
C SER A 813 -7.99 -28.52 39.32
N LEU A 814 -8.35 -27.57 38.47
CA LEU A 814 -7.95 -26.19 38.51
C LEU A 814 -9.17 -25.30 38.59
N THR A 815 -9.11 -24.27 39.42
CA THR A 815 -10.12 -23.21 39.44
C THR A 815 -9.57 -22.02 38.66
N LEU A 816 -10.17 -21.72 37.51
CA LEU A 816 -9.76 -20.62 36.61
C LEU A 816 -10.83 -19.57 36.56
N LYS A 817 -10.43 -18.30 36.75
CA LYS A 817 -11.30 -17.15 36.52
C LYS A 817 -11.75 -17.08 35.07
N GLY A 818 -12.81 -16.33 34.77
CA GLY A 818 -13.22 -16.06 33.40
C GLY A 818 -12.11 -15.35 32.62
N GLY A 819 -11.72 -15.89 31.48
CA GLY A 819 -10.63 -15.38 30.66
C GLY A 819 -9.23 -15.73 31.18
N GLU A 820 -9.07 -16.65 32.14
CA GLU A 820 -7.78 -17.09 32.64
C GLU A 820 -7.28 -18.33 31.89
N PHE A 821 -5.98 -18.39 31.64
CA PHE A 821 -5.30 -19.58 31.11
C PHE A 821 -4.10 -19.96 31.97
N LYS A 822 -3.67 -21.21 31.82
CA LYS A 822 -2.40 -21.73 32.37
C LYS A 822 -1.62 -22.41 31.26
N LEU A 823 -0.31 -22.19 31.24
CA LEU A 823 0.65 -22.88 30.38
C LEU A 823 1.58 -23.73 31.26
N PHE A 824 1.48 -25.03 31.12
CA PHE A 824 2.32 -25.99 31.85
C PHE A 824 3.33 -26.67 30.94
N VAL A 825 4.51 -26.97 31.46
CA VAL A 825 5.58 -27.70 30.78
C VAL A 825 6.05 -28.87 31.65
N ASN A 826 6.57 -29.95 31.04
CA ASN A 826 7.03 -31.15 31.73
C ASN A 826 8.56 -31.28 31.85
N TRP A 827 9.30 -30.19 31.63
CA TRP A 827 10.77 -30.13 31.72
C TRP A 827 11.29 -28.98 32.59
#